data_5010d3fc9e897a9dd5f2818cda02b428
#
_entry.id   5010d3fc9e897a9dd5f2818cda02b428
#
_cell.length_a   1.000
_cell.length_b   1.000
_cell.length_c   1.000
_cell.angle_alpha   90.00
_cell.angle_beta   90.00
_cell.angle_gamma   90.00
#
_symmetry.space_group_name_H-M   'P 1'
#
loop_
_entity.id
_entity.type
_entity.pdbx_description
1 polymer ?
#
loop_
_entity_poly.entity_id
_entity_poly.type
_entity_poly.pdbx_seq_one_letter_code
_entity_poly.pdbx_strand_id
1 'polypeptide(L)'
;MVATLSAKVFTALQLALAVLSPAFTVASREHQQPLGVDHTATQKRVTWDEHSLFIDGKRLFVFSGEVHPWRNPVQSLHLDVLQKLKAAGFNAVSIYFHWGVVEYERGVFRWNEIFDLQPFLDAAKEAGLYVIARPGPYVNAETTGGGFPGWGTRVEGLWRKSNRNYTEAYKPFVKEFGALIAKNEITKGGPIILTQVENEYSGFGDGVEDFEYEWELLQDFKDAGITVPTICDDAWLGGHFQSVDIYGWNSYPLGFDCSHPEIWHSAPPDYFYNLYNSRIRKHGPKSILELQAGGFDGWGGAGYDACGKLIGPEFERVFYKGMYGSAVKIMNLYMAFGGTNWGQLAEPGVYTSYDYGSIIREDRRLRDKYYELKLQTQFLAVSPAYLTSTPWQLTESKQIEILKGTRNIVLTVLEDTLDLHTKFYIVRQVIAVYPFVEANWQVPKADHKLELQARDSNILLVDYKAGETHIIYSTAELYTWKEIDGVNYIILYGDPNEKHEAAFKITEPKDFSVLSTDEEEDWSYQIDDAILTVNFSILEDGDTHTIKFGNTVLLIFCREVASKTWILDTKPPTIVKGGYLIRSANVEGSKLHLKGDLTQATRLHILATKTVKQVTFNGKAVDTQPATDGWLYVMYTPELPDVKLPELSKLDWKRANSLPEIYEGYDDSNWVTASNTYTPNREKPAVKEVLYASDYGFHSGNILWRGHFTASGGEEEFWAVVQGGQAFGYSIWDNGAYVGFWEGDVTTGRHRCNFKLPKPWKKGDKHIITFLQDHMGLEENWTAATEHFKAPRGIFDYGFKGAEPKLIHWKLTGNLGGEKYLDIERGPLNEGGLYGERQGWHLPGFDDSDWKAASPLDGVKEPGVTFYRTTFDLEVPSGLDYPMAIEYSNSTGSYYRSQIYVNGYQFGKYVNSIGPQKSFFIPQGILNYNGKNTLAISIWAMQNEGAHLNSLDLRILGKVEGGVGPVKNSPAPAWSRRKNAY
;
A
#
# COMPACT_ATOMS: atom_id res chain seq x y z
N MET A 1 8.16 -8.80 -24.16
CA MET A 1 7.56 -8.11 -25.35
C MET A 1 6.03 -8.02 -25.29
N VAL A 2 5.35 -8.81 -24.47
CA VAL A 2 3.87 -8.78 -24.31
C VAL A 2 3.47 -8.16 -22.98
N ALA A 3 4.28 -8.23 -21.91
CA ALA A 3 4.08 -7.44 -20.69
C ALA A 3 4.12 -5.92 -20.97
N THR A 4 4.93 -5.51 -21.96
CA THR A 4 4.90 -4.16 -22.52
C THR A 4 3.64 -3.83 -23.33
N LEU A 5 2.85 -4.83 -23.76
CA LEU A 5 1.59 -4.57 -24.45
C LEU A 5 0.44 -4.29 -23.49
N SER A 6 0.40 -4.94 -22.33
CA SER A 6 -0.62 -4.68 -21.31
C SER A 6 -0.45 -3.29 -20.69
N ALA A 7 0.77 -2.93 -20.27
CA ALA A 7 1.06 -1.59 -19.79
C ALA A 7 0.95 -0.52 -20.89
N LYS A 8 1.38 -0.83 -22.12
CA LYS A 8 1.23 0.09 -23.28
C LYS A 8 -0.22 0.25 -23.72
N VAL A 9 -1.06 -0.76 -23.59
CA VAL A 9 -2.50 -0.64 -23.86
C VAL A 9 -3.15 0.24 -22.77
N PHE A 10 -2.74 0.10 -21.52
CA PHE A 10 -3.24 0.94 -20.42
C PHE A 10 -2.78 2.40 -20.57
N THR A 11 -1.50 2.63 -20.84
CA THR A 11 -0.93 3.99 -21.05
C THR A 11 -1.38 4.60 -22.38
N ALA A 12 -1.50 3.82 -23.44
CA ALA A 12 -1.99 4.30 -24.73
C ALA A 12 -3.50 4.61 -24.69
N LEU A 13 -4.30 3.90 -23.89
CA LEU A 13 -5.71 4.25 -23.67
C LEU A 13 -5.85 5.54 -22.87
N GLN A 14 -5.02 5.80 -21.88
CA GLN A 14 -5.03 7.06 -21.13
C GLN A 14 -4.56 8.26 -22.00
N LEU A 15 -3.54 8.08 -22.84
CA LEU A 15 -3.07 9.13 -23.75
C LEU A 15 -3.98 9.30 -24.99
N ALA A 16 -4.52 8.23 -25.55
CA ALA A 16 -5.42 8.31 -26.72
C ALA A 16 -6.76 8.95 -26.36
N LEU A 17 -7.24 8.78 -25.12
CA LEU A 17 -8.45 9.45 -24.62
C LEU A 17 -8.22 10.94 -24.30
N ALA A 18 -7.00 11.34 -24.00
CA ALA A 18 -6.66 12.76 -23.79
C ALA A 18 -6.48 13.55 -25.10
N VAL A 19 -6.17 12.89 -26.22
CA VAL A 19 -5.80 13.57 -27.50
C VAL A 19 -6.89 13.44 -28.57
N LEU A 20 -7.82 12.50 -28.48
CA LEU A 20 -8.88 12.25 -29.46
C LEU A 20 -10.27 12.41 -28.85
N SER A 21 -10.61 13.59 -28.40
CA SER A 21 -12.02 13.97 -28.18
C SER A 21 -12.57 14.61 -29.46
N PRO A 22 -13.31 13.87 -30.32
CA PRO A 22 -14.22 14.54 -31.20
C PRO A 22 -15.29 15.20 -30.32
N ALA A 23 -15.67 16.39 -30.64
CA ALA A 23 -16.83 17.08 -30.09
C ALA A 23 -18.09 16.25 -30.41
N PHE A 24 -18.40 15.26 -29.60
CA PHE A 24 -19.70 14.65 -29.60
C PHE A 24 -20.64 15.59 -28.85
N THR A 25 -21.50 16.26 -29.56
CA THR A 25 -22.72 16.85 -29.04
C THR A 25 -23.58 15.72 -28.51
N VAL A 26 -23.42 15.41 -27.23
CA VAL A 26 -24.37 14.56 -26.50
C VAL A 26 -25.66 15.35 -26.38
N ALA A 27 -26.67 14.92 -27.08
CA ALA A 27 -28.03 15.38 -26.82
C ALA A 27 -28.34 15.08 -25.34
N SER A 28 -28.41 16.12 -24.54
CA SER A 28 -28.84 16.06 -23.15
C SER A 28 -30.23 15.41 -23.09
N ARG A 29 -30.30 14.13 -22.79
CA ARG A 29 -31.50 13.60 -22.16
C ARG A 29 -31.54 14.27 -20.78
N GLU A 30 -32.53 15.15 -20.60
CA GLU A 30 -32.95 15.59 -19.28
C GLU A 30 -33.35 14.34 -18.50
N HIS A 31 -32.45 13.75 -17.77
CA HIS A 31 -32.79 12.81 -16.72
C HIS A 31 -33.37 13.66 -15.58
N GLN A 32 -34.64 13.43 -15.27
CA GLN A 32 -35.26 13.92 -14.06
C GLN A 32 -34.31 13.62 -12.89
N GLN A 33 -33.87 14.67 -12.19
CA GLN A 33 -33.15 14.52 -10.94
C GLN A 33 -33.93 13.56 -10.04
N PRO A 34 -33.31 12.57 -9.43
CA PRO A 34 -33.91 11.92 -8.26
C PRO A 34 -34.21 13.03 -7.26
N LEU A 35 -35.42 13.01 -6.74
CA LEU A 35 -35.92 13.93 -5.74
C LEU A 35 -34.83 14.23 -4.72
N GLY A 36 -34.54 15.52 -4.51
CA GLY A 36 -33.39 16.00 -3.77
C GLY A 36 -33.12 15.21 -2.49
N VAL A 37 -31.99 14.60 -2.45
CA VAL A 37 -31.42 14.03 -1.21
C VAL A 37 -31.25 15.22 -0.30
N ASP A 38 -31.91 15.20 0.85
CA ASP A 38 -31.66 16.16 1.91
C ASP A 38 -30.27 15.80 2.49
N HIS A 39 -29.21 16.44 1.95
CA HIS A 39 -27.84 16.32 2.38
C HIS A 39 -27.58 16.99 3.74
N THR A 40 -28.63 17.28 4.52
CA THR A 40 -28.46 17.76 5.89
C THR A 40 -27.90 16.62 6.71
N ALA A 41 -26.57 16.69 6.92
CA ALA A 41 -25.86 15.78 7.80
C ALA A 41 -26.60 15.73 9.15
N THR A 42 -26.99 14.55 9.59
CA THR A 42 -27.61 14.32 10.91
C THR A 42 -26.68 14.68 12.07
N GLN A 43 -25.41 15.00 11.78
CA GLN A 43 -24.37 15.42 12.71
C GLN A 43 -23.73 16.74 12.25
N LYS A 44 -23.03 17.43 13.15
CA LYS A 44 -22.42 18.75 12.92
C LYS A 44 -20.90 18.77 13.16
N ARG A 45 -20.30 17.65 13.52
CA ARG A 45 -18.87 17.57 13.82
C ARG A 45 -18.01 17.58 12.59
N VAL A 46 -18.44 16.87 11.52
CA VAL A 46 -17.79 16.84 10.21
C VAL A 46 -18.70 17.51 9.20
N THR A 47 -18.27 18.65 8.69
CA THR A 47 -18.98 19.43 7.68
C THR A 47 -18.01 19.83 6.57
N TRP A 48 -18.49 20.36 5.49
CA TRP A 48 -17.65 20.83 4.37
C TRP A 48 -18.27 22.02 3.65
N ASP A 49 -17.45 22.72 2.90
CA ASP A 49 -17.85 23.68 1.87
C ASP A 49 -17.07 23.39 0.57
N GLU A 50 -17.16 24.28 -0.39
CA GLU A 50 -16.42 24.16 -1.66
C GLU A 50 -14.90 24.22 -1.50
N HIS A 51 -14.41 24.67 -0.36
CA HIS A 51 -12.99 24.90 -0.11
C HIS A 51 -12.35 23.77 0.71
N SER A 52 -12.99 23.26 1.76
CA SER A 52 -12.36 22.29 2.64
C SER A 52 -13.34 21.50 3.51
N LEU A 53 -12.83 20.46 4.15
CA LEU A 53 -13.49 19.79 5.26
C LEU A 53 -13.37 20.62 6.54
N PHE A 54 -14.34 20.47 7.45
CA PHE A 54 -14.30 21.02 8.80
C PHE A 54 -14.45 19.92 9.83
N ILE A 55 -13.65 19.97 10.87
CA ILE A 55 -13.82 19.18 12.10
C ILE A 55 -14.11 20.15 13.25
N ASP A 56 -15.24 19.97 13.92
CA ASP A 56 -15.70 20.84 15.01
C ASP A 56 -15.60 22.35 14.67
N GLY A 57 -15.97 22.70 13.43
CA GLY A 57 -15.97 24.07 12.90
C GLY A 57 -14.60 24.63 12.49
N LYS A 58 -13.53 23.85 12.55
CA LYS A 58 -12.19 24.23 12.07
C LYS A 58 -11.90 23.60 10.73
N ARG A 59 -11.43 24.41 9.76
CA ARG A 59 -10.99 23.91 8.46
C ARG A 59 -9.83 22.95 8.60
N LEU A 60 -9.85 21.90 7.79
CA LEU A 60 -8.83 20.85 7.76
C LEU A 60 -8.41 20.55 6.32
N PHE A 61 -7.11 20.60 6.07
CA PHE A 61 -6.53 19.85 4.95
C PHE A 61 -6.41 18.39 5.39
N VAL A 62 -7.04 17.48 4.67
CA VAL A 62 -6.89 16.05 4.95
C VAL A 62 -5.70 15.51 4.18
N PHE A 63 -4.63 15.15 4.92
CA PHE A 63 -3.48 14.45 4.38
C PHE A 63 -3.47 13.03 4.93
N SER A 64 -3.83 12.08 4.10
CA SER A 64 -4.05 10.68 4.45
C SER A 64 -3.12 9.76 3.68
N GLY A 65 -2.90 8.57 4.22
CA GLY A 65 -2.20 7.50 3.52
C GLY A 65 -2.89 6.16 3.71
N GLU A 66 -2.92 5.35 2.65
CA GLU A 66 -3.56 4.05 2.65
C GLU A 66 -2.72 3.01 3.36
N VAL A 67 -3.36 2.24 4.26
CA VAL A 67 -2.78 1.10 4.98
C VAL A 67 -3.82 -0.02 5.03
N HIS A 68 -3.44 -1.23 4.65
CA HIS A 68 -4.35 -2.38 4.71
C HIS A 68 -4.10 -3.22 5.97
N PRO A 69 -5.02 -3.23 6.95
CA PRO A 69 -4.82 -3.97 8.21
C PRO A 69 -4.51 -5.46 8.01
N TRP A 70 -5.15 -6.11 7.04
CA TRP A 70 -4.95 -7.54 6.76
C TRP A 70 -3.56 -7.88 6.19
N ARG A 71 -2.83 -6.90 5.62
CA ARG A 71 -1.45 -7.07 5.15
C ARG A 71 -0.40 -6.90 6.23
N ASN A 72 -0.84 -6.64 7.47
CA ASN A 72 -0.01 -6.62 8.68
C ASN A 72 -0.72 -7.38 9.79
N PRO A 73 -0.61 -8.73 9.83
CA PRO A 73 -1.36 -9.55 10.76
C PRO A 73 -0.92 -9.42 12.22
N VAL A 74 0.16 -8.70 12.49
CA VAL A 74 0.64 -8.45 13.86
C VAL A 74 0.02 -7.15 14.39
N GLN A 75 -1.10 -7.25 15.08
CA GLN A 75 -1.87 -6.10 15.55
C GLN A 75 -1.06 -5.10 16.39
N SER A 76 -0.11 -5.58 17.20
CA SER A 76 0.76 -4.70 18.01
C SER A 76 1.75 -3.88 17.17
N LEU A 77 1.91 -4.15 15.87
CA LEU A 77 2.71 -3.35 14.93
C LEU A 77 1.88 -2.28 14.19
N HIS A 78 0.54 -2.28 14.34
CA HIS A 78 -0.29 -1.24 13.72
C HIS A 78 0.10 0.15 14.22
N LEU A 79 0.26 0.30 15.53
CA LEU A 79 0.64 1.59 16.13
C LEU A 79 2.01 2.09 15.64
N ASP A 80 2.97 1.20 15.37
CA ASP A 80 4.27 1.58 14.83
C ASP A 80 4.14 2.30 13.49
N VAL A 81 3.39 1.69 12.55
CA VAL A 81 3.15 2.27 11.22
C VAL A 81 2.41 3.60 11.34
N LEU A 82 1.36 3.66 12.16
CA LEU A 82 0.53 4.84 12.34
C LEU A 82 1.29 6.01 13.00
N GLN A 83 2.16 5.74 13.96
CA GLN A 83 3.04 6.76 14.54
C GLN A 83 4.07 7.28 13.53
N LYS A 84 4.57 6.44 12.63
CA LYS A 84 5.44 6.88 11.52
C LYS A 84 4.69 7.82 10.58
N LEU A 85 3.45 7.51 10.22
CA LEU A 85 2.61 8.42 9.44
C LEU A 85 2.38 9.75 10.17
N LYS A 86 2.04 9.71 11.46
CA LYS A 86 1.85 10.92 12.28
C LYS A 86 3.11 11.78 12.32
N ALA A 87 4.27 11.18 12.50
CA ALA A 87 5.56 11.89 12.55
C ALA A 87 5.94 12.52 11.18
N ALA A 88 5.47 11.95 10.06
CA ALA A 88 5.58 12.55 8.74
C ALA A 88 4.57 13.70 8.50
N GLY A 89 3.71 14.01 9.47
CA GLY A 89 2.73 15.09 9.39
C GLY A 89 1.37 14.69 8.81
N PHE A 90 1.11 13.41 8.60
CA PHE A 90 -0.24 12.94 8.27
C PHE A 90 -1.20 13.23 9.43
N ASN A 91 -2.42 13.55 9.07
CA ASN A 91 -3.51 13.73 10.05
C ASN A 91 -4.64 12.73 9.89
N ALA A 92 -4.57 11.90 8.85
CA ALA A 92 -5.51 10.82 8.61
C ALA A 92 -4.81 9.56 8.08
N VAL A 93 -5.47 8.43 8.21
CA VAL A 93 -5.14 7.15 7.55
C VAL A 93 -6.39 6.65 6.85
N SER A 94 -6.23 6.06 5.69
CA SER A 94 -7.30 5.43 4.92
C SER A 94 -7.14 3.92 4.97
N ILE A 95 -8.25 3.19 5.11
CA ILE A 95 -8.24 1.74 5.23
C ILE A 95 -9.37 1.09 4.44
N TYR A 96 -9.04 0.05 3.69
CA TYR A 96 -10.03 -0.86 3.15
C TYR A 96 -10.50 -1.90 4.19
N PHE A 97 -11.67 -2.48 3.95
CA PHE A 97 -12.24 -3.57 4.72
C PHE A 97 -12.43 -4.78 3.80
N HIS A 98 -11.73 -5.85 4.06
CA HIS A 98 -11.72 -7.01 3.17
C HIS A 98 -12.87 -7.96 3.50
N TRP A 99 -13.95 -7.90 2.72
CA TRP A 99 -15.14 -8.73 2.92
C TRP A 99 -14.83 -10.24 2.95
N GLY A 100 -14.10 -10.73 1.92
CA GLY A 100 -13.78 -12.17 1.80
C GLY A 100 -12.88 -12.73 2.90
N VAL A 101 -12.18 -11.88 3.66
CA VAL A 101 -11.39 -12.32 4.82
C VAL A 101 -12.29 -12.49 6.04
N VAL A 102 -13.22 -11.57 6.27
CA VAL A 102 -14.10 -11.60 7.46
C VAL A 102 -15.27 -12.57 7.28
N GLU A 103 -15.86 -12.68 6.09
CA GLU A 103 -16.94 -13.58 5.75
C GLU A 103 -16.51 -14.62 4.71
N TYR A 104 -15.56 -15.47 5.06
CA TYR A 104 -15.07 -16.53 4.17
C TYR A 104 -16.08 -17.65 3.94
N GLU A 105 -16.89 -17.98 4.97
CA GLU A 105 -18.08 -18.82 4.88
C GLU A 105 -19.32 -17.93 4.91
N ARG A 106 -20.21 -18.09 3.94
CA ARG A 106 -21.40 -17.23 3.81
C ARG A 106 -22.26 -17.20 5.09
N GLY A 107 -22.52 -16.02 5.63
CA GLY A 107 -23.28 -15.80 6.86
C GLY A 107 -22.47 -15.99 8.15
N VAL A 108 -21.17 -16.26 8.07
CA VAL A 108 -20.30 -16.42 9.24
C VAL A 108 -19.27 -15.29 9.27
N PHE A 109 -19.53 -14.26 10.06
CA PHE A 109 -18.62 -13.15 10.26
C PHE A 109 -17.65 -13.43 11.39
N ARG A 110 -16.36 -13.17 11.17
CA ARG A 110 -15.28 -13.39 12.13
C ARG A 110 -14.69 -12.05 12.55
N TRP A 111 -14.82 -11.73 13.83
CA TRP A 111 -14.32 -10.49 14.44
C TRP A 111 -13.38 -10.82 15.60
N ASN A 112 -12.44 -11.73 15.37
CA ASN A 112 -11.48 -12.17 16.38
C ASN A 112 -10.08 -12.22 15.79
N GLU A 113 -9.07 -12.14 16.63
CA GLU A 113 -7.65 -12.21 16.28
C GLU A 113 -7.30 -11.30 15.10
N ILE A 114 -6.66 -11.82 14.06
CA ILE A 114 -6.23 -11.03 12.90
C ILE A 114 -7.38 -10.41 12.09
N PHE A 115 -8.62 -10.85 12.29
CA PHE A 115 -9.80 -10.33 11.61
C PHE A 115 -10.44 -9.15 12.33
N ASP A 116 -10.05 -8.90 13.59
CA ASP A 116 -10.60 -7.79 14.38
C ASP A 116 -9.97 -6.47 13.94
N LEU A 117 -10.79 -5.59 13.40
CA LEU A 117 -10.38 -4.25 12.96
C LEU A 117 -10.38 -3.22 14.09
N GLN A 118 -10.99 -3.50 15.25
CA GLN A 118 -11.06 -2.56 16.37
C GLN A 118 -9.67 -2.17 16.87
N PRO A 119 -8.68 -3.09 17.04
CA PRO A 119 -7.33 -2.72 17.43
C PRO A 119 -6.64 -1.74 16.50
N PHE A 120 -6.91 -1.81 15.19
CA PHE A 120 -6.38 -0.83 14.23
C PHE A 120 -7.00 0.55 14.44
N LEU A 121 -8.31 0.62 14.61
CA LEU A 121 -9.03 1.87 14.86
C LEU A 121 -8.60 2.52 16.19
N ASP A 122 -8.38 1.71 17.22
CA ASP A 122 -7.88 2.17 18.50
C ASP A 122 -6.43 2.70 18.39
N ALA A 123 -5.57 2.02 17.63
CA ALA A 123 -4.22 2.46 17.34
C ALA A 123 -4.19 3.77 16.53
N ALA A 124 -5.10 3.95 15.57
CA ALA A 124 -5.23 5.20 14.81
C ALA A 124 -5.62 6.36 15.73
N LYS A 125 -6.58 6.13 16.63
CA LYS A 125 -6.97 7.10 17.65
C LYS A 125 -5.83 7.43 18.61
N GLU A 126 -5.07 6.43 19.06
CA GLU A 126 -3.90 6.61 19.93
C GLU A 126 -2.80 7.42 19.23
N ALA A 127 -2.54 7.14 17.94
CA ALA A 127 -1.59 7.91 17.13
C ALA A 127 -2.08 9.36 16.85
N GLY A 128 -3.34 9.67 17.12
CA GLY A 128 -3.94 10.98 16.83
C GLY A 128 -4.19 11.18 15.32
N LEU A 129 -4.58 10.13 14.64
CA LEU A 129 -4.97 10.13 13.21
C LEU A 129 -6.48 9.96 13.08
N TYR A 130 -7.09 10.74 12.19
CA TYR A 130 -8.42 10.47 11.69
C TYR A 130 -8.41 9.25 10.76
N VAL A 131 -9.59 8.68 10.49
CA VAL A 131 -9.73 7.53 9.60
C VAL A 131 -10.71 7.84 8.49
N ILE A 132 -10.32 7.50 7.26
CA ILE A 132 -11.23 7.36 6.11
C ILE A 132 -11.53 5.87 5.99
N ALA A 133 -12.77 5.48 6.27
CA ALA A 133 -13.20 4.10 6.17
C ALA A 133 -13.63 3.78 4.74
N ARG A 134 -13.08 2.72 4.15
CA ARG A 134 -13.36 2.30 2.77
C ARG A 134 -13.88 0.85 2.75
N PRO A 135 -15.15 0.62 3.13
CA PRO A 135 -15.68 -0.74 3.28
C PRO A 135 -15.96 -1.45 1.95
N GLY A 136 -16.06 -0.77 0.86
CA GLY A 136 -16.42 -1.37 -0.43
C GLY A 136 -17.96 -1.39 -0.66
N PRO A 137 -18.57 -2.56 -1.02
CA PRO A 137 -18.17 -3.98 -0.89
C PRO A 137 -17.00 -4.49 -1.75
N TYR A 138 -16.72 -3.85 -2.88
CA TYR A 138 -15.55 -4.09 -3.71
C TYR A 138 -14.43 -3.14 -3.32
N VAL A 139 -13.20 -3.64 -3.23
CA VAL A 139 -12.05 -2.81 -2.81
C VAL A 139 -10.87 -2.82 -3.78
N ASN A 140 -10.86 -3.68 -4.79
CA ASN A 140 -9.70 -3.90 -5.68
C ASN A 140 -8.45 -4.32 -4.90
N ALA A 141 -7.55 -3.42 -4.67
CA ALA A 141 -6.43 -3.52 -3.73
C ALA A 141 -5.42 -4.64 -4.05
N GLU A 142 -5.37 -5.12 -5.30
CA GLU A 142 -4.54 -6.23 -5.76
C GLU A 142 -4.61 -7.43 -4.78
N THR A 143 -5.82 -7.73 -4.33
CA THR A 143 -6.13 -8.87 -3.45
C THR A 143 -7.11 -9.83 -4.09
N THR A 144 -7.08 -11.09 -3.66
CA THR A 144 -7.94 -12.13 -4.23
C THR A 144 -9.41 -11.69 -4.31
N GLY A 145 -9.98 -11.78 -5.52
CA GLY A 145 -11.35 -11.37 -5.81
C GLY A 145 -11.65 -9.88 -5.68
N GLY A 146 -10.62 -9.01 -5.56
CA GLY A 146 -10.81 -7.59 -5.24
C GLY A 146 -11.52 -7.37 -3.91
N GLY A 147 -11.31 -8.25 -2.94
CA GLY A 147 -11.95 -8.23 -1.63
C GLY A 147 -13.26 -9.01 -1.54
N PHE A 148 -13.84 -9.45 -2.65
CA PHE A 148 -15.05 -10.27 -2.63
C PHE A 148 -14.81 -11.65 -2.00
N PRO A 149 -15.79 -12.22 -1.29
CA PRO A 149 -15.67 -13.57 -0.75
C PRO A 149 -15.74 -14.63 -1.84
N GLY A 150 -14.93 -15.69 -1.70
CA GLY A 150 -14.86 -16.75 -2.69
C GLY A 150 -16.20 -17.44 -2.98
N TRP A 151 -17.08 -17.58 -1.98
CA TRP A 151 -18.43 -18.12 -2.17
C TRP A 151 -19.29 -17.29 -3.14
N GLY A 152 -18.94 -16.02 -3.35
CA GLY A 152 -19.61 -15.13 -4.30
C GLY A 152 -19.53 -15.63 -5.75
N THR A 153 -18.49 -16.40 -6.09
CA THR A 153 -18.36 -17.02 -7.44
C THR A 153 -19.54 -17.93 -7.79
N ARG A 154 -20.24 -18.44 -6.79
CA ARG A 154 -21.43 -19.33 -6.95
C ARG A 154 -22.75 -18.59 -6.88
N VAL A 155 -22.73 -17.26 -6.71
CA VAL A 155 -23.95 -16.43 -6.70
C VAL A 155 -24.26 -16.01 -8.14
N GLU A 156 -25.47 -16.29 -8.58
CA GLU A 156 -25.93 -15.92 -9.92
C GLU A 156 -26.12 -14.41 -10.08
N GLY A 157 -25.94 -13.93 -11.30
CA GLY A 157 -26.17 -12.53 -11.65
C GLY A 157 -24.88 -11.71 -11.64
N LEU A 158 -25.04 -10.46 -12.06
CA LEU A 158 -23.93 -9.51 -12.16
C LEU A 158 -23.66 -8.87 -10.79
N TRP A 159 -22.41 -8.84 -10.41
CA TRP A 159 -21.95 -8.14 -9.20
C TRP A 159 -21.61 -6.68 -9.52
N ARG A 160 -21.67 -5.82 -8.53
CA ARG A 160 -21.54 -4.37 -8.68
C ARG A 160 -22.65 -3.77 -9.59
N LYS A 161 -23.88 -4.31 -9.49
CA LYS A 161 -25.08 -3.90 -10.24
C LYS A 161 -26.32 -4.07 -9.38
N SER A 162 -27.41 -3.39 -9.74
CA SER A 162 -28.75 -3.64 -9.20
C SER A 162 -29.21 -5.05 -9.60
N ASN A 163 -28.81 -6.01 -8.79
CA ASN A 163 -29.14 -7.42 -8.97
C ASN A 163 -29.52 -8.01 -7.62
N ARG A 164 -30.73 -8.55 -7.52
CA ARG A 164 -31.27 -9.06 -6.27
C ARG A 164 -30.35 -10.02 -5.54
N ASN A 165 -29.72 -10.97 -6.27
CA ASN A 165 -28.86 -11.96 -5.65
C ASN A 165 -27.59 -11.33 -5.08
N TYR A 166 -27.05 -10.31 -5.75
CA TYR A 166 -25.91 -9.55 -5.25
C TYR A 166 -26.31 -8.67 -4.06
N THR A 167 -27.47 -7.99 -4.14
CA THR A 167 -28.01 -7.20 -3.02
C THR A 167 -28.21 -8.06 -1.77
N GLU A 168 -28.84 -9.24 -1.93
CA GLU A 168 -29.01 -10.19 -0.82
C GLU A 168 -27.66 -10.73 -0.28
N ALA A 169 -26.61 -10.76 -1.11
CA ALA A 169 -25.28 -11.18 -0.69
C ALA A 169 -24.56 -10.10 0.12
N TYR A 170 -24.55 -8.82 -0.33
CA TYR A 170 -23.79 -7.77 0.33
C TYR A 170 -24.48 -7.12 1.54
N LYS A 171 -25.81 -7.14 1.62
CA LYS A 171 -26.53 -6.48 2.73
C LYS A 171 -26.11 -6.93 4.14
N PRO A 172 -25.89 -8.22 4.41
CA PRO A 172 -25.34 -8.66 5.71
C PRO A 172 -23.95 -8.06 6.00
N PHE A 173 -23.08 -8.01 4.99
CA PHE A 173 -21.77 -7.40 5.08
C PHE A 173 -21.86 -5.90 5.38
N VAL A 174 -22.68 -5.14 4.63
CA VAL A 174 -22.88 -3.70 4.87
C VAL A 174 -23.40 -3.44 6.27
N LYS A 175 -24.33 -4.26 6.76
CA LYS A 175 -24.87 -4.15 8.11
C LYS A 175 -23.78 -4.34 9.19
N GLU A 176 -22.97 -5.38 9.07
CA GLU A 176 -21.91 -5.70 10.06
C GLU A 176 -20.79 -4.66 10.04
N PHE A 177 -20.26 -4.35 8.85
CA PHE A 177 -19.19 -3.38 8.71
C PHE A 177 -19.66 -1.95 8.96
N GLY A 178 -20.86 -1.60 8.51
CA GLY A 178 -21.49 -0.32 8.78
C GLY A 178 -21.70 -0.08 10.28
N ALA A 179 -22.11 -1.10 11.03
CA ALA A 179 -22.22 -1.01 12.48
C ALA A 179 -20.85 -0.78 13.17
N LEU A 180 -19.80 -1.44 12.70
CA LEU A 180 -18.43 -1.20 13.18
C LEU A 180 -17.99 0.24 12.89
N ILE A 181 -18.22 0.73 11.67
CA ILE A 181 -17.86 2.10 11.27
C ILE A 181 -18.67 3.09 12.11
N ALA A 182 -19.99 2.95 12.20
CA ALA A 182 -20.86 3.84 12.96
C ALA A 182 -20.48 3.93 14.45
N LYS A 183 -20.05 2.82 15.05
CA LYS A 183 -19.52 2.77 16.44
C LYS A 183 -18.26 3.61 16.60
N ASN A 184 -17.41 3.65 15.57
CA ASN A 184 -16.09 4.27 15.59
C ASN A 184 -16.05 5.64 14.90
N GLU A 185 -17.19 6.23 14.56
CA GLU A 185 -17.24 7.60 14.06
C GLU A 185 -16.79 8.63 15.08
N ILE A 186 -16.27 9.74 14.60
CA ILE A 186 -15.89 10.89 15.44
C ILE A 186 -17.08 11.38 16.30
N THR A 187 -18.29 11.24 15.80
CA THR A 187 -19.54 11.56 16.50
C THR A 187 -19.77 10.71 17.74
N LYS A 188 -19.13 9.55 17.83
CA LYS A 188 -19.14 8.64 18.99
C LYS A 188 -17.81 8.63 19.74
N GLY A 189 -16.89 9.52 19.37
CA GLY A 189 -15.56 9.62 19.98
C GLY A 189 -14.51 8.68 19.36
N GLY A 190 -14.81 8.03 18.25
CA GLY A 190 -13.87 7.29 17.42
C GLY A 190 -13.07 8.18 16.46
N PRO A 191 -12.20 7.62 15.62
CA PRO A 191 -11.37 8.35 14.68
C PRO A 191 -12.01 8.57 13.30
N ILE A 192 -13.10 7.89 12.93
CA ILE A 192 -13.65 7.89 11.56
C ILE A 192 -14.33 9.23 11.26
N ILE A 193 -13.91 9.87 10.16
CA ILE A 193 -14.43 11.17 9.72
C ILE A 193 -15.11 11.14 8.34
N LEU A 194 -14.81 10.15 7.51
CA LEU A 194 -15.35 9.94 6.16
C LEU A 194 -15.56 8.45 5.93
N THR A 195 -16.58 8.13 5.13
CA THR A 195 -16.84 6.76 4.65
C THR A 195 -16.93 6.76 3.12
N GLN A 196 -16.03 6.02 2.47
CA GLN A 196 -16.11 5.79 1.03
C GLN A 196 -17.17 4.73 0.72
N VAL A 197 -17.86 4.90 -0.40
CA VAL A 197 -18.86 3.97 -0.90
C VAL A 197 -18.36 3.40 -2.21
N GLU A 198 -18.31 2.07 -2.34
CA GLU A 198 -17.78 1.34 -3.49
C GLU A 198 -16.25 1.59 -3.70
N ASN A 199 -15.72 1.23 -4.84
CA ASN A 199 -14.35 1.52 -5.24
C ASN A 199 -14.24 1.62 -6.76
N GLU A 200 -13.72 2.75 -7.26
CA GLU A 200 -13.48 3.00 -8.68
C GLU A 200 -14.69 2.58 -9.57
N TYR A 201 -15.87 2.96 -9.15
CA TYR A 201 -17.12 2.58 -9.82
C TYR A 201 -17.38 3.40 -11.09
N SER A 202 -16.37 3.94 -11.71
CA SER A 202 -16.47 4.60 -13.00
C SER A 202 -16.44 3.56 -14.12
N GLY A 203 -17.50 3.52 -14.92
CA GLY A 203 -17.55 2.58 -16.03
C GLY A 203 -16.61 2.92 -17.18
N PHE A 204 -16.13 1.89 -17.86
CA PHE A 204 -15.55 2.01 -19.20
C PHE A 204 -16.67 1.88 -20.23
N GLY A 205 -17.27 3.00 -20.61
CA GLY A 205 -18.26 3.05 -21.69
C GLY A 205 -19.72 3.13 -21.23
N ASP A 206 -20.60 3.40 -22.19
CA ASP A 206 -22.02 3.60 -21.93
C ASP A 206 -22.69 2.35 -21.33
N GLY A 207 -23.37 2.52 -20.20
CA GLY A 207 -24.21 1.50 -19.59
C GLY A 207 -23.54 0.60 -18.55
N VAL A 208 -22.31 0.92 -18.11
CA VAL A 208 -21.66 0.20 -17.02
C VAL A 208 -22.10 0.74 -15.66
N GLU A 209 -22.37 2.03 -15.54
CA GLU A 209 -22.89 2.63 -14.31
C GLU A 209 -24.31 2.14 -14.03
N ASP A 210 -24.63 2.02 -12.75
CA ASP A 210 -25.93 1.60 -12.25
C ASP A 210 -26.31 2.45 -11.04
N PHE A 211 -27.03 3.53 -11.31
CA PHE A 211 -27.43 4.50 -10.29
C PHE A 211 -28.39 3.92 -9.24
N GLU A 212 -29.16 2.87 -9.60
CA GLU A 212 -30.01 2.19 -8.65
C GLU A 212 -29.18 1.43 -7.63
N TYR A 213 -28.13 0.74 -8.07
CA TYR A 213 -27.18 0.07 -7.19
C TYR A 213 -26.45 1.06 -6.28
N GLU A 214 -25.90 2.15 -6.85
CA GLU A 214 -25.19 3.16 -6.06
C GLU A 214 -26.08 3.74 -4.97
N TRP A 215 -27.32 4.05 -5.33
CA TRP A 215 -28.30 4.61 -4.41
C TRP A 215 -28.68 3.60 -3.32
N GLU A 216 -28.98 2.36 -3.69
CA GLU A 216 -29.32 1.30 -2.74
C GLU A 216 -28.19 1.07 -1.74
N LEU A 217 -26.95 0.94 -2.25
CA LEU A 217 -25.76 0.73 -1.41
C LEU A 217 -25.54 1.89 -0.43
N LEU A 218 -25.66 3.14 -0.90
CA LEU A 218 -25.54 4.32 -0.05
C LEU A 218 -26.61 4.30 1.06
N GLN A 219 -27.85 3.94 0.72
CA GLN A 219 -28.94 3.88 1.69
C GLN A 219 -28.69 2.76 2.72
N ASP A 220 -28.22 1.60 2.27
CA ASP A 220 -27.87 0.49 3.16
C ASP A 220 -26.77 0.86 4.17
N PHE A 221 -25.76 1.67 3.79
CA PHE A 221 -24.78 2.22 4.73
C PHE A 221 -25.40 3.19 5.73
N LYS A 222 -26.32 4.07 5.29
CA LYS A 222 -27.04 4.97 6.19
C LYS A 222 -27.91 4.20 7.18
N ASP A 223 -28.59 3.17 6.72
CA ASP A 223 -29.43 2.30 7.56
C ASP A 223 -28.59 1.50 8.57
N ALA A 224 -27.34 1.20 8.25
CA ALA A 224 -26.39 0.61 9.19
C ALA A 224 -25.89 1.59 10.26
N GLY A 225 -26.27 2.88 10.18
CA GLY A 225 -26.01 3.89 11.21
C GLY A 225 -24.86 4.85 10.91
N ILE A 226 -24.32 4.86 9.69
CA ILE A 226 -23.25 5.78 9.28
C ILE A 226 -23.83 7.19 9.15
N THR A 227 -23.18 8.15 9.81
CA THR A 227 -23.61 9.56 9.87
C THR A 227 -22.55 10.55 9.40
N VAL A 228 -21.27 10.16 9.31
CA VAL A 228 -20.22 10.99 8.73
C VAL A 228 -20.42 11.13 7.22
N PRO A 229 -19.86 12.18 6.58
CA PRO A 229 -20.00 12.36 5.15
C PRO A 229 -19.49 11.16 4.34
N THR A 230 -20.21 10.87 3.26
CA THR A 230 -19.84 9.85 2.30
C THR A 230 -19.02 10.43 1.16
N ILE A 231 -18.07 9.65 0.64
CA ILE A 231 -17.17 10.03 -0.45
C ILE A 231 -17.01 8.89 -1.44
N CYS A 232 -16.66 9.17 -2.69
CA CYS A 232 -16.28 8.18 -3.70
C CYS A 232 -14.83 8.36 -4.14
N ASP A 233 -14.33 7.45 -4.97
CA ASP A 233 -13.00 7.45 -5.55
C ASP A 233 -13.04 6.99 -7.01
N ASP A 234 -13.73 7.73 -7.87
CA ASP A 234 -13.77 7.35 -9.29
C ASP A 234 -12.37 7.14 -9.87
N ALA A 235 -12.18 6.14 -10.73
CA ALA A 235 -10.88 5.80 -11.30
C ALA A 235 -10.23 6.96 -12.08
N TRP A 236 -11.05 7.92 -12.52
CA TRP A 236 -10.62 9.18 -13.17
C TRP A 236 -11.62 10.29 -12.93
N LEU A 237 -11.15 11.52 -13.04
CA LEU A 237 -11.98 12.70 -12.86
C LEU A 237 -13.08 12.78 -13.93
N GLY A 238 -14.32 12.78 -13.48
CA GLY A 238 -15.51 12.89 -14.31
C GLY A 238 -16.25 11.59 -14.51
N GLY A 239 -16.00 10.60 -13.65
CA GLY A 239 -16.87 9.44 -13.46
C GLY A 239 -18.26 9.82 -12.92
N HIS A 240 -19.07 8.84 -12.62
CA HIS A 240 -20.50 9.04 -12.45
C HIS A 240 -21.04 8.85 -11.03
N PHE A 241 -20.19 8.62 -10.02
CA PHE A 241 -20.64 8.40 -8.67
C PHE A 241 -21.19 9.71 -8.04
N GLN A 242 -22.44 10.02 -8.32
CA GLN A 242 -23.07 11.29 -7.91
C GLN A 242 -23.89 11.22 -6.62
N SER A 243 -24.09 10.03 -6.04
CA SER A 243 -24.95 9.84 -4.87
C SER A 243 -24.27 10.21 -3.54
N VAL A 244 -22.97 10.28 -3.46
CA VAL A 244 -22.21 10.61 -2.24
C VAL A 244 -22.21 12.11 -1.92
N ASP A 245 -21.83 12.46 -0.68
CA ASP A 245 -21.76 13.85 -0.22
C ASP A 245 -20.60 14.62 -0.85
N ILE A 246 -19.42 14.01 -0.91
CA ILE A 246 -18.19 14.59 -1.46
C ILE A 246 -17.71 13.73 -2.63
N TYR A 247 -17.43 14.37 -3.77
CA TYR A 247 -16.87 13.68 -4.93
C TYR A 247 -15.36 13.55 -4.82
N GLY A 248 -14.81 12.36 -5.05
CA GLY A 248 -13.38 12.09 -5.12
C GLY A 248 -13.01 11.29 -6.38
N TRP A 249 -11.73 11.35 -6.77
CA TRP A 249 -11.19 10.60 -7.91
C TRP A 249 -9.79 10.09 -7.61
N ASN A 250 -9.28 9.19 -8.45
CA ASN A 250 -7.95 8.60 -8.36
C ASN A 250 -7.01 9.19 -9.42
N SER A 251 -5.70 9.20 -9.15
CA SER A 251 -4.69 9.70 -10.08
C SER A 251 -3.38 8.94 -9.97
N TYR A 252 -3.00 8.24 -11.06
CA TYR A 252 -1.76 7.47 -11.20
C TYR A 252 -0.96 7.97 -12.41
N PRO A 253 -0.34 9.15 -12.32
CA PRO A 253 0.20 9.86 -13.49
C PRO A 253 1.37 9.16 -14.19
N LEU A 254 2.20 8.37 -13.50
CA LEU A 254 3.29 7.63 -14.13
C LEU A 254 2.96 6.17 -14.43
N GLY A 255 1.74 5.69 -14.07
CA GLY A 255 1.37 4.29 -14.25
C GLY A 255 2.24 3.35 -13.41
N PHE A 256 2.42 2.09 -13.88
CA PHE A 256 3.01 1.00 -13.08
C PHE A 256 4.22 0.32 -13.74
N ASP A 257 4.84 0.94 -14.74
CA ASP A 257 6.06 0.37 -15.37
C ASP A 257 7.30 0.66 -14.52
N CYS A 258 7.48 -0.11 -13.46
CA CYS A 258 8.63 0.01 -12.59
C CYS A 258 9.95 -0.43 -13.26
N SER A 259 9.92 -1.05 -14.44
CA SER A 259 11.13 -1.51 -15.16
C SER A 259 11.95 -0.35 -15.73
N HIS A 260 11.33 0.81 -15.88
CA HIS A 260 11.95 2.01 -16.47
C HIS A 260 11.76 3.23 -15.56
N PRO A 261 12.31 3.24 -14.34
CA PRO A 261 12.06 4.30 -13.36
C PRO A 261 12.62 5.68 -13.79
N GLU A 262 13.52 5.69 -14.77
CA GLU A 262 14.07 6.90 -15.35
C GLU A 262 13.14 7.56 -16.39
N ILE A 263 12.12 6.85 -16.87
CA ILE A 263 11.22 7.38 -17.90
C ILE A 263 10.00 8.00 -17.23
N TRP A 264 9.92 9.33 -17.33
CA TRP A 264 8.71 10.05 -16.95
C TRP A 264 7.94 10.48 -18.20
N HIS A 265 6.66 10.21 -18.20
CA HIS A 265 5.75 10.91 -19.08
C HIS A 265 5.56 12.33 -18.56
N SER A 266 5.08 13.24 -19.38
CA SER A 266 4.92 14.66 -19.01
C SER A 266 4.15 14.78 -17.67
N ALA A 267 4.62 15.70 -16.81
CA ALA A 267 3.87 16.07 -15.61
C ALA A 267 2.47 16.57 -16.00
N PRO A 268 1.43 16.20 -15.23
CA PRO A 268 0.08 16.65 -15.55
C PRO A 268 0.02 18.18 -15.51
N PRO A 269 -0.58 18.82 -16.51
CA PRO A 269 -0.87 20.23 -16.45
C PRO A 269 -1.89 20.54 -15.36
N ASP A 270 -2.01 21.80 -14.95
CA ASP A 270 -2.95 22.26 -13.90
C ASP A 270 -4.41 22.28 -14.35
N TYR A 271 -4.80 21.41 -15.29
CA TYR A 271 -6.15 21.40 -15.81
C TYR A 271 -7.18 20.72 -14.91
N PHE A 272 -6.73 19.97 -13.88
CA PHE A 272 -7.66 19.29 -12.97
C PHE A 272 -8.65 20.26 -12.31
N TYR A 273 -8.21 21.45 -11.93
CA TYR A 273 -9.12 22.45 -11.36
C TYR A 273 -10.27 22.81 -12.30
N ASN A 274 -9.93 23.14 -13.53
CA ASN A 274 -10.92 23.52 -14.54
C ASN A 274 -11.77 22.33 -14.97
N LEU A 275 -11.16 21.17 -15.11
CA LEU A 275 -11.85 19.92 -15.47
C LEU A 275 -12.85 19.52 -14.38
N TYR A 276 -12.46 19.57 -13.11
CA TYR A 276 -13.34 19.34 -11.98
C TYR A 276 -14.55 20.26 -12.02
N ASN A 277 -14.31 21.57 -12.09
CA ASN A 277 -15.39 22.56 -12.09
C ASN A 277 -16.33 22.44 -13.30
N SER A 278 -15.83 21.93 -14.44
CA SER A 278 -16.65 21.74 -15.65
C SER A 278 -17.48 20.45 -15.65
N ARG A 279 -16.99 19.40 -14.97
CA ARG A 279 -17.61 18.07 -14.97
C ARG A 279 -18.40 17.75 -13.71
N ILE A 280 -17.92 18.21 -12.56
CA ILE A 280 -18.52 17.91 -11.27
C ILE A 280 -19.47 19.03 -10.88
N ARG A 281 -20.75 18.68 -10.68
CA ARG A 281 -21.82 19.65 -10.34
C ARG A 281 -21.95 19.89 -8.83
N LYS A 282 -21.30 19.07 -8.00
CA LYS A 282 -21.36 19.20 -6.54
C LYS A 282 -20.37 20.21 -6.02
N HIS A 283 -20.81 21.02 -5.06
CA HIS A 283 -19.96 21.95 -4.34
C HIS A 283 -19.33 21.25 -3.14
N GLY A 284 -18.11 20.79 -3.30
CA GLY A 284 -17.32 20.17 -2.23
C GLY A 284 -15.84 20.38 -2.45
N PRO A 285 -15.01 20.09 -1.43
CA PRO A 285 -13.55 20.19 -1.57
C PRO A 285 -13.07 19.21 -2.62
N LYS A 286 -12.07 19.59 -3.40
CA LYS A 286 -11.44 18.71 -4.37
C LYS A 286 -10.67 17.61 -3.65
N SER A 287 -11.00 16.36 -3.98
CA SER A 287 -10.59 15.19 -3.21
C SER A 287 -9.98 14.12 -4.11
N ILE A 288 -8.75 13.69 -3.80
CA ILE A 288 -8.10 12.56 -4.45
C ILE A 288 -7.95 11.45 -3.41
N LEU A 289 -8.68 10.35 -3.61
CA LEU A 289 -8.72 9.25 -2.64
C LEU A 289 -7.66 8.19 -2.92
N GLU A 290 -7.07 8.20 -4.12
CA GLU A 290 -5.87 7.46 -4.43
C GLU A 290 -4.97 8.31 -5.31
N LEU A 291 -3.99 8.95 -4.69
CA LEU A 291 -2.89 9.58 -5.39
C LEU A 291 -1.69 8.65 -5.38
N GLN A 292 -1.12 8.42 -6.54
CA GLN A 292 0.04 7.54 -6.70
C GLN A 292 1.15 7.85 -5.70
N ALA A 293 1.48 6.88 -4.85
CA ALA A 293 2.58 6.95 -3.89
C ALA A 293 3.53 5.74 -3.99
N GLY A 294 3.38 5.00 -5.07
CA GLY A 294 4.14 3.83 -5.42
C GLY A 294 3.52 3.15 -6.63
N GLY A 295 3.70 1.85 -6.77
CA GLY A 295 3.10 1.04 -7.80
C GLY A 295 3.12 -0.42 -7.43
N PHE A 296 2.09 -1.18 -7.79
CA PHE A 296 2.17 -2.63 -7.69
C PHE A 296 3.16 -3.18 -8.73
N ASP A 297 3.81 -4.28 -8.40
CA ASP A 297 4.72 -5.00 -9.25
C ASP A 297 4.24 -6.44 -9.40
N GLY A 298 4.15 -6.92 -10.63
CA GLY A 298 3.64 -8.24 -10.93
C GLY A 298 4.71 -9.33 -10.92
N TRP A 299 4.29 -10.58 -11.02
CA TRP A 299 5.18 -11.69 -11.27
C TRP A 299 6.10 -11.40 -12.46
N GLY A 300 7.41 -11.65 -12.33
CA GLY A 300 8.42 -11.35 -13.34
C GLY A 300 8.78 -9.87 -13.47
N GLY A 301 8.28 -9.01 -12.59
CA GLY A 301 8.52 -7.58 -12.60
C GLY A 301 9.92 -7.16 -12.16
N ALA A 302 10.11 -5.86 -11.92
CA ALA A 302 11.40 -5.26 -11.60
C ALA A 302 11.72 -5.24 -10.10
N GLY A 303 10.74 -5.54 -9.26
CA GLY A 303 10.84 -5.44 -7.81
C GLY A 303 10.52 -4.03 -7.27
N TYR A 304 10.05 -3.99 -6.04
CA TYR A 304 9.51 -2.76 -5.44
C TYR A 304 10.54 -1.64 -5.18
N ASP A 305 11.83 -1.95 -5.15
CA ASP A 305 12.84 -0.88 -5.08
C ASP A 305 12.92 -0.09 -6.40
N ALA A 306 12.59 -0.70 -7.53
CA ALA A 306 12.44 0.00 -8.80
C ALA A 306 11.16 0.88 -8.80
N CYS A 307 10.05 0.38 -8.26
CA CYS A 307 8.83 1.19 -8.07
C CYS A 307 9.09 2.40 -7.14
N GLY A 308 9.85 2.19 -6.06
CA GLY A 308 10.24 3.26 -5.15
C GLY A 308 11.18 4.32 -5.78
N LYS A 309 11.91 3.96 -6.85
CA LYS A 309 12.69 4.91 -7.66
C LYS A 309 11.80 5.66 -8.65
N LEU A 310 10.87 4.99 -9.33
CA LEU A 310 9.93 5.63 -10.24
C LEU A 310 9.11 6.70 -9.52
N ILE A 311 8.57 6.34 -8.37
CA ILE A 311 7.76 7.21 -7.51
C ILE A 311 8.62 7.63 -6.29
N GLY A 312 9.72 8.32 -6.56
CA GLY A 312 10.68 8.78 -5.56
C GLY A 312 10.39 10.20 -5.04
N PRO A 313 11.35 10.80 -4.30
CA PRO A 313 11.22 12.18 -3.76
C PRO A 313 10.91 13.23 -4.83
N GLU A 314 11.54 13.11 -6.00
CA GLU A 314 11.32 14.02 -7.14
C GLU A 314 9.87 13.98 -7.64
N PHE A 315 9.27 12.77 -7.66
CA PHE A 315 7.85 12.62 -8.00
C PHE A 315 6.96 13.41 -7.03
N GLU A 316 7.22 13.30 -5.75
CA GLU A 316 6.47 14.03 -4.71
C GLU A 316 6.61 15.54 -4.86
N ARG A 317 7.80 16.02 -5.22
CA ARG A 317 8.02 17.45 -5.50
C ARG A 317 7.16 17.94 -6.66
N VAL A 318 7.18 17.25 -7.79
CA VAL A 318 6.54 17.72 -9.01
C VAL A 318 5.04 17.45 -9.02
N PHE A 319 4.65 16.20 -8.73
CA PHE A 319 3.24 15.79 -8.90
C PHE A 319 2.36 16.20 -7.73
N TYR A 320 2.83 16.09 -6.48
CA TYR A 320 2.00 16.51 -5.34
C TYR A 320 1.84 18.03 -5.30
N LYS A 321 2.89 18.79 -5.58
CA LYS A 321 2.75 20.25 -5.71
C LYS A 321 1.85 20.63 -6.90
N GLY A 322 1.80 19.81 -7.97
CA GLY A 322 0.81 19.96 -9.04
C GLY A 322 -0.63 19.76 -8.56
N MET A 323 -0.86 18.81 -7.62
CA MET A 323 -2.19 18.64 -7.01
C MET A 323 -2.55 19.80 -6.09
N TYR A 324 -1.56 20.36 -5.38
CA TYR A 324 -1.79 21.60 -4.62
C TYR A 324 -2.15 22.75 -5.56
N GLY A 325 -1.47 22.87 -6.71
CA GLY A 325 -1.82 23.83 -7.77
C GLY A 325 -3.23 23.66 -8.32
N SER A 326 -3.75 22.45 -8.29
CA SER A 326 -5.15 22.16 -8.64
C SER A 326 -6.14 22.37 -7.50
N ALA A 327 -5.69 22.95 -6.37
CA ALA A 327 -6.49 23.24 -5.18
C ALA A 327 -7.11 22.00 -4.53
N VAL A 328 -6.44 20.84 -4.57
CA VAL A 328 -6.86 19.63 -3.85
C VAL A 328 -6.74 19.87 -2.34
N LYS A 329 -7.74 19.44 -1.55
CA LYS A 329 -7.84 19.70 -0.11
C LYS A 329 -8.04 18.42 0.72
N ILE A 330 -8.42 17.32 0.07
CA ILE A 330 -8.42 15.97 0.64
C ILE A 330 -7.53 15.13 -0.26
N MET A 331 -6.44 14.60 0.29
CA MET A 331 -5.45 13.84 -0.45
C MET A 331 -5.09 12.58 0.32
N ASN A 332 -5.30 11.43 -0.29
CA ASN A 332 -4.89 10.14 0.25
C ASN A 332 -3.85 9.49 -0.67
N LEU A 333 -2.73 9.07 -0.10
CA LEU A 333 -1.62 8.45 -0.82
C LEU A 333 -1.80 6.93 -0.88
N TYR A 334 -1.87 6.37 -2.06
CA TYR A 334 -1.95 4.93 -2.27
C TYR A 334 -0.62 4.37 -2.77
N MET A 335 0.20 3.63 -1.97
CA MET A 335 0.12 3.20 -0.58
C MET A 335 1.10 4.01 0.28
N ALA A 336 0.74 4.28 1.54
CA ALA A 336 1.70 4.78 2.52
C ALA A 336 2.50 3.64 3.19
N PHE A 337 1.86 2.48 3.35
CA PHE A 337 2.45 1.22 3.78
C PHE A 337 1.71 0.06 3.09
N GLY A 338 2.39 -0.68 2.24
CA GLY A 338 1.77 -1.76 1.48
C GLY A 338 1.62 -3.06 2.26
N GLY A 339 2.65 -3.47 3.00
CA GLY A 339 2.66 -4.71 3.77
C GLY A 339 2.89 -5.97 2.93
N THR A 340 2.34 -7.10 3.38
CA THR A 340 2.60 -8.43 2.82
C THR A 340 1.29 -9.11 2.43
N ASN A 341 1.23 -9.70 1.23
CA ASN A 341 0.20 -10.66 0.84
C ASN A 341 0.54 -12.05 1.43
N TRP A 342 0.58 -12.17 2.76
CA TRP A 342 0.86 -13.44 3.40
C TRP A 342 -0.26 -14.46 3.11
N GLY A 343 0.09 -15.75 3.15
CA GLY A 343 -0.86 -16.80 2.77
C GLY A 343 -1.24 -16.72 1.30
N GLN A 344 -2.54 -16.76 1.02
CA GLN A 344 -3.15 -16.75 -0.30
C GLN A 344 -3.96 -15.46 -0.55
N LEU A 345 -3.54 -14.34 0.02
CA LEU A 345 -4.26 -13.06 -0.05
C LEU A 345 -4.13 -12.36 -1.42
N ALA A 346 -3.07 -12.65 -2.18
CA ALA A 346 -2.81 -12.01 -3.45
C ALA A 346 -3.87 -12.33 -4.52
N GLU A 347 -4.14 -11.38 -5.39
CA GLU A 347 -4.73 -11.67 -6.71
C GLU A 347 -3.68 -12.35 -7.61
N PRO A 348 -4.07 -12.99 -8.75
CA PRO A 348 -3.11 -13.76 -9.56
C PRO A 348 -1.92 -12.98 -10.14
N GLY A 349 -2.04 -11.67 -10.31
CA GLY A 349 -1.04 -10.83 -10.95
C GLY A 349 0.15 -10.48 -10.07
N VAL A 350 0.00 -10.48 -8.75
CA VAL A 350 1.02 -9.99 -7.81
C VAL A 350 1.59 -11.11 -6.94
N TYR A 351 2.79 -10.89 -6.41
CA TYR A 351 3.51 -11.85 -5.58
C TYR A 351 3.37 -11.53 -4.07
N THR A 352 4.06 -12.29 -3.21
CA THR A 352 3.87 -12.22 -1.74
C THR A 352 4.16 -10.84 -1.16
N SER A 353 5.25 -10.18 -1.53
CA SER A 353 5.47 -8.79 -1.09
C SER A 353 4.45 -7.87 -1.72
N TYR A 354 3.92 -6.95 -0.92
CA TYR A 354 3.13 -5.81 -1.40
C TYR A 354 3.75 -4.51 -0.88
N ASP A 355 5.05 -4.42 -0.91
CA ASP A 355 5.81 -3.24 -0.46
C ASP A 355 5.38 -1.96 -1.18
N TYR A 356 4.92 -2.07 -2.42
CA TYR A 356 4.39 -1.00 -3.27
C TYR A 356 5.38 0.12 -3.60
N GLY A 357 6.64 0.03 -3.14
CA GLY A 357 7.57 1.15 -3.18
C GLY A 357 7.12 2.33 -2.29
N SER A 358 6.31 2.07 -1.26
CA SER A 358 5.69 3.03 -0.34
C SER A 358 6.71 3.86 0.44
N ILE A 359 6.24 4.94 1.09
CA ILE A 359 7.07 5.77 1.99
C ILE A 359 7.59 4.99 3.20
N ILE A 360 6.82 4.01 3.68
CA ILE A 360 7.22 3.04 4.70
C ILE A 360 7.32 1.68 4.01
N ARG A 361 8.50 1.06 4.00
CA ARG A 361 8.77 -0.24 3.39
C ARG A 361 7.93 -1.36 4.04
N GLU A 362 7.79 -2.50 3.36
CA GLU A 362 7.17 -3.70 3.93
C GLU A 362 7.78 -4.09 5.29
N ASP A 363 9.09 -3.95 5.44
CA ASP A 363 9.84 -4.18 6.68
C ASP A 363 9.78 -3.02 7.70
N ARG A 364 8.94 -2.04 7.46
CA ARG A 364 8.66 -0.86 8.27
C ARG A 364 9.80 0.17 8.35
N ARG A 365 10.88 0.02 7.60
CA ARG A 365 11.91 1.07 7.44
C ARG A 365 11.37 2.21 6.56
N LEU A 366 11.92 3.40 6.73
CA LEU A 366 11.55 4.58 5.96
C LEU A 366 12.34 4.67 4.66
N ARG A 367 11.70 5.08 3.55
CA ARG A 367 12.37 5.49 2.31
C ARG A 367 12.68 6.99 2.32
N ASP A 368 13.58 7.43 1.46
CA ASP A 368 13.98 8.84 1.36
C ASP A 368 12.79 9.76 1.06
N LYS A 369 11.84 9.32 0.26
CA LYS A 369 10.63 10.07 -0.05
C LYS A 369 9.74 10.37 1.17
N TYR A 370 9.83 9.59 2.25
CA TYR A 370 9.18 9.89 3.52
C TYR A 370 9.59 11.27 4.07
N TYR A 371 10.86 11.61 3.92
CA TYR A 371 11.41 12.87 4.42
C TYR A 371 11.05 14.06 3.53
N GLU A 372 11.03 13.86 2.20
CA GLU A 372 10.54 14.88 1.26
C GLU A 372 9.06 15.20 1.51
N LEU A 373 8.25 14.17 1.68
CA LEU A 373 6.83 14.31 1.97
C LEU A 373 6.58 15.10 3.27
N LYS A 374 7.41 14.88 4.30
CA LYS A 374 7.31 15.60 5.57
C LYS A 374 7.50 17.11 5.40
N LEU A 375 8.35 17.56 4.47
CA LEU A 375 8.51 18.98 4.19
C LEU A 375 7.17 19.61 3.73
N GLN A 376 6.48 18.92 2.83
CA GLN A 376 5.21 19.38 2.28
C GLN A 376 4.07 19.37 3.30
N THR A 377 3.97 18.29 4.09
CA THR A 377 2.93 18.18 5.12
C THR A 377 3.06 19.22 6.22
N GLN A 378 4.29 19.54 6.64
CA GLN A 378 4.53 20.56 7.65
C GLN A 378 4.23 21.97 7.13
N PHE A 379 4.52 22.27 5.87
CA PHE A 379 4.10 23.50 5.22
C PHE A 379 2.58 23.64 5.19
N LEU A 380 1.87 22.60 4.75
CA LEU A 380 0.40 22.62 4.66
C LEU A 380 -0.26 22.77 6.04
N ALA A 381 0.33 22.15 7.06
CA ALA A 381 -0.18 22.22 8.43
C ALA A 381 -0.16 23.63 9.04
N VAL A 382 0.71 24.52 8.53
CA VAL A 382 0.85 25.90 9.00
C VAL A 382 0.34 26.95 8.01
N SER A 383 -0.28 26.52 6.90
CA SER A 383 -0.73 27.39 5.80
C SER A 383 -2.25 27.39 5.64
N PRO A 384 -3.01 27.95 6.61
CA PRO A 384 -4.48 27.96 6.53
C PRO A 384 -5.03 28.71 5.31
N ALA A 385 -4.31 29.73 4.81
CA ALA A 385 -4.67 30.45 3.60
C ALA A 385 -4.72 29.55 2.36
N TYR A 386 -3.99 28.42 2.36
CA TYR A 386 -4.07 27.44 1.28
C TYR A 386 -5.47 26.80 1.20
N LEU A 387 -6.15 26.60 2.35
CA LEU A 387 -7.46 25.95 2.37
C LEU A 387 -8.53 26.73 1.62
N THR A 388 -8.41 28.04 1.58
CA THR A 388 -9.36 28.96 0.91
C THR A 388 -8.82 29.51 -0.41
N SER A 389 -7.62 29.07 -0.81
CA SER A 389 -6.99 29.54 -2.05
C SER A 389 -7.55 28.83 -3.29
N THR A 390 -7.65 29.59 -4.38
CA THR A 390 -8.06 29.11 -5.70
C THR A 390 -7.04 29.53 -6.76
N PRO A 391 -6.85 28.72 -7.83
CA PRO A 391 -5.88 29.07 -8.87
C PRO A 391 -6.39 30.17 -9.80
N TRP A 392 -5.48 31.06 -10.19
CA TRP A 392 -5.73 32.00 -11.26
C TRP A 392 -5.88 31.27 -12.59
N GLN A 393 -6.80 31.75 -13.42
CA GLN A 393 -6.92 31.26 -14.79
C GLN A 393 -5.88 31.95 -15.69
N LEU A 394 -4.66 31.41 -15.69
CA LEU A 394 -3.58 31.92 -16.52
C LEU A 394 -3.63 31.27 -17.91
N THR A 395 -3.70 32.08 -18.96
CA THR A 395 -3.46 31.58 -20.32
C THR A 395 -1.98 31.29 -20.50
N GLU A 396 -1.62 30.42 -21.46
CA GLU A 396 -0.23 30.12 -21.78
C GLU A 396 0.58 31.42 -22.10
N SER A 397 -0.02 32.33 -22.85
CA SER A 397 0.60 33.63 -23.14
C SER A 397 0.89 34.47 -21.90
N LYS A 398 -0.01 34.42 -20.90
CA LYS A 398 0.18 35.12 -19.63
C LYS A 398 1.23 34.47 -18.75
N GLN A 399 1.31 33.13 -18.76
CA GLN A 399 2.38 32.42 -18.08
C GLN A 399 3.75 32.77 -18.68
N ILE A 400 3.88 32.74 -20.01
CA ILE A 400 5.11 33.12 -20.71
C ILE A 400 5.49 34.59 -20.41
N GLU A 401 4.52 35.49 -20.32
CA GLU A 401 4.76 36.88 -19.94
C GLU A 401 5.36 36.99 -18.53
N ILE A 402 4.76 36.31 -17.56
CA ILE A 402 5.23 36.27 -16.15
C ILE A 402 6.61 35.62 -16.06
N LEU A 403 6.85 34.55 -16.80
CA LEU A 403 8.11 33.81 -16.84
C LEU A 403 9.16 34.43 -17.80
N LYS A 404 8.91 35.66 -18.33
CA LYS A 404 9.81 36.39 -19.22
C LYS A 404 10.36 35.54 -20.38
N GLY A 405 9.53 34.68 -20.97
CA GLY A 405 9.87 33.87 -22.15
C GLY A 405 10.39 32.47 -21.84
N THR A 406 10.48 32.08 -20.58
CA THR A 406 10.83 30.68 -20.18
C THR A 406 9.67 29.72 -20.48
N ARG A 407 9.92 28.64 -21.23
CA ARG A 407 8.86 27.76 -21.77
C ARG A 407 8.74 26.40 -21.09
N ASN A 408 9.76 25.97 -20.35
CA ASN A 408 9.82 24.61 -19.79
C ASN A 408 9.34 24.54 -18.35
N ILE A 409 8.71 25.58 -17.87
CA ILE A 409 8.19 25.71 -16.51
C ILE A 409 6.70 25.98 -16.59
N VAL A 410 5.95 25.27 -15.75
CA VAL A 410 4.54 25.56 -15.48
C VAL A 410 4.45 26.36 -14.20
N LEU A 411 3.75 27.48 -14.28
CA LEU A 411 3.42 28.33 -13.15
C LEU A 411 1.93 28.25 -12.83
N THR A 412 1.62 27.90 -11.59
CA THR A 412 0.28 28.07 -11.03
C THR A 412 0.33 29.10 -9.93
N VAL A 413 -0.60 30.04 -9.91
CA VAL A 413 -0.75 31.01 -8.83
C VAL A 413 -2.06 30.73 -8.11
N LEU A 414 -1.97 30.36 -6.86
CA LEU A 414 -3.12 30.25 -5.96
C LEU A 414 -3.26 31.53 -5.16
N GLU A 415 -4.45 32.05 -5.00
CA GLU A 415 -4.73 33.21 -4.16
C GLU A 415 -5.82 32.87 -3.13
N ASP A 416 -5.55 33.18 -1.88
CA ASP A 416 -6.58 33.16 -0.83
C ASP A 416 -7.64 34.23 -1.11
N THR A 417 -8.87 33.79 -1.25
CA THR A 417 -10.00 34.66 -1.65
C THR A 417 -10.80 35.18 -0.47
N LEU A 418 -10.53 34.72 0.77
CA LEU A 418 -11.37 35.08 1.93
C LEU A 418 -10.75 36.14 2.86
N ASP A 419 -9.47 35.98 3.24
CA ASP A 419 -8.94 36.77 4.35
C ASP A 419 -7.68 37.58 4.05
N LEU A 420 -6.59 36.96 3.60
CA LEU A 420 -5.25 37.57 3.64
C LEU A 420 -4.68 37.92 2.27
N HIS A 421 -5.34 37.56 1.20
CA HIS A 421 -4.83 37.67 -0.18
C HIS A 421 -3.44 37.06 -0.37
N THR A 422 -3.08 36.09 0.49
CA THR A 422 -1.86 35.30 0.37
C THR A 422 -1.81 34.60 -0.97
N LYS A 423 -0.66 34.69 -1.65
CA LYS A 423 -0.44 34.02 -2.93
C LYS A 423 0.64 32.96 -2.80
N PHE A 424 0.34 31.79 -3.38
CA PHE A 424 1.26 30.68 -3.53
C PHE A 424 1.62 30.53 -5.00
N TYR A 425 2.87 30.78 -5.34
CA TYR A 425 3.38 30.59 -6.70
C TYR A 425 4.02 29.21 -6.78
N ILE A 426 3.32 28.26 -7.39
CA ILE A 426 3.80 26.90 -7.58
C ILE A 426 4.49 26.83 -8.93
N VAL A 427 5.79 26.68 -8.90
CA VAL A 427 6.66 26.66 -10.09
C VAL A 427 7.19 25.25 -10.26
N ARG A 428 6.97 24.64 -11.43
CA ARG A 428 7.33 23.24 -11.69
C ARG A 428 8.08 23.09 -12.99
N GLN A 429 9.19 22.36 -12.96
CA GLN A 429 9.81 21.87 -14.17
C GLN A 429 9.10 20.60 -14.65
N VAL A 430 8.46 20.67 -15.81
CA VAL A 430 7.62 19.57 -16.32
C VAL A 430 8.35 18.65 -17.30
N ILE A 431 9.54 19.05 -17.77
CA ILE A 431 10.32 18.28 -18.75
C ILE A 431 11.47 17.56 -18.04
N ALA A 432 11.29 16.27 -17.81
CA ALA A 432 12.20 15.44 -17.02
C ALA A 432 13.59 15.22 -17.64
N VAL A 433 13.77 15.56 -18.93
CA VAL A 433 15.03 15.29 -19.66
C VAL A 433 16.02 16.46 -19.67
N TYR A 434 15.63 17.63 -19.19
CA TYR A 434 16.52 18.77 -19.08
C TYR A 434 17.10 18.85 -17.67
N PRO A 435 18.42 18.75 -17.51
CA PRO A 435 19.05 18.69 -16.19
C PRO A 435 18.93 19.99 -15.38
N PHE A 436 18.69 21.12 -16.04
CA PHE A 436 18.64 22.43 -15.38
C PHE A 436 17.88 23.47 -16.24
N VAL A 437 17.04 24.27 -15.60
CA VAL A 437 16.37 25.41 -16.24
C VAL A 437 16.48 26.64 -15.36
N GLU A 438 17.16 27.68 -15.89
CA GLU A 438 17.04 29.03 -15.33
C GLU A 438 15.70 29.63 -15.75
N ALA A 439 14.85 29.91 -14.77
CA ALA A 439 13.73 30.81 -15.01
C ALA A 439 14.13 32.23 -14.76
N ASN A 440 14.19 33.02 -15.84
CA ASN A 440 14.27 34.44 -15.72
C ASN A 440 12.94 35.03 -15.25
N TRP A 441 12.63 34.80 -13.99
CA TRP A 441 11.38 35.24 -13.41
C TRP A 441 11.62 36.18 -12.24
N GLN A 442 10.89 37.32 -12.25
CA GLN A 442 10.79 38.15 -11.08
C GLN A 442 9.57 37.70 -10.26
N VAL A 443 9.81 37.20 -9.06
CA VAL A 443 8.77 37.18 -8.05
C VAL A 443 8.20 38.60 -7.96
N PRO A 444 6.84 38.78 -7.86
CA PRO A 444 6.29 40.10 -7.80
C PRO A 444 6.85 40.94 -6.65
N LYS A 445 7.99 41.50 -6.68
CA LYS A 445 8.74 42.35 -5.75
C LYS A 445 10.21 41.94 -5.60
N ALA A 446 10.69 40.82 -6.15
CA ALA A 446 12.10 40.42 -6.08
C ALA A 446 12.76 40.47 -7.45
N ASP A 447 14.01 40.84 -7.52
CA ASP A 447 14.83 40.85 -8.73
C ASP A 447 15.71 39.57 -8.78
N HIS A 448 15.10 38.42 -8.48
CA HIS A 448 15.82 37.16 -8.36
C HIS A 448 15.54 36.23 -9.55
N LYS A 449 16.58 35.54 -9.98
CA LYS A 449 16.42 34.41 -10.91
C LYS A 449 16.15 33.17 -10.08
N LEU A 450 15.10 32.45 -10.44
CA LEU A 450 14.82 31.15 -9.88
C LEU A 450 15.53 30.07 -10.69
N GLU A 451 16.27 29.24 -10.03
CA GLU A 451 16.92 28.04 -10.58
C GLU A 451 16.14 26.79 -10.19
N LEU A 452 15.73 25.99 -11.17
CA LEU A 452 15.06 24.72 -10.96
C LEU A 452 15.86 23.58 -11.58
N GLN A 453 16.17 22.59 -10.78
CA GLN A 453 16.79 21.36 -11.25
C GLN A 453 15.79 20.52 -12.06
N ALA A 454 16.29 19.48 -12.75
CA ALA A 454 15.41 18.50 -13.37
C ALA A 454 14.47 17.90 -12.33
N ARG A 455 13.21 17.68 -12.70
CA ARG A 455 12.20 17.07 -11.83
C ARG A 455 12.04 17.80 -10.50
N ASP A 456 12.03 19.13 -10.54
CA ASP A 456 11.95 19.97 -9.36
C ASP A 456 10.74 20.91 -9.40
N SER A 457 10.35 21.39 -8.24
CA SER A 457 9.22 22.30 -8.04
C SER A 457 9.35 23.04 -6.73
N ASN A 458 9.03 24.33 -6.72
CA ASN A 458 9.06 25.19 -5.55
C ASN A 458 7.70 25.88 -5.33
N ILE A 459 7.35 26.12 -4.07
CA ILE A 459 6.21 26.92 -3.64
C ILE A 459 6.74 28.24 -3.06
N LEU A 460 6.58 29.32 -3.81
CA LEU A 460 7.01 30.65 -3.39
C LEU A 460 5.85 31.39 -2.76
N LEU A 461 6.15 32.16 -1.73
CA LEU A 461 5.15 32.86 -0.92
C LEU A 461 5.12 34.34 -1.26
N VAL A 462 3.92 34.90 -1.33
CA VAL A 462 3.71 36.35 -1.38
C VAL A 462 2.56 36.73 -0.44
N ASP A 463 2.77 37.80 0.34
CA ASP A 463 1.84 38.32 1.34
C ASP A 463 1.35 37.22 2.33
N TYR A 464 2.30 36.44 2.88
CA TYR A 464 2.03 35.31 3.75
C TYR A 464 2.18 35.71 5.23
N LYS A 465 1.24 35.26 6.06
CA LYS A 465 1.25 35.52 7.50
C LYS A 465 1.72 34.27 8.27
N ALA A 466 2.94 34.34 8.80
CA ALA A 466 3.52 33.33 9.67
C ALA A 466 3.39 33.76 11.16
N GLY A 467 2.30 33.37 11.80
CA GLY A 467 1.96 33.92 13.12
C GLY A 467 1.75 35.44 13.06
N GLU A 468 2.47 36.17 13.88
CA GLU A 468 2.47 37.65 13.85
C GLU A 468 3.42 38.24 12.81
N THR A 469 4.27 37.44 12.18
CA THR A 469 5.24 37.90 11.20
C THR A 469 4.63 37.90 9.79
N HIS A 470 4.73 39.06 9.10
CA HIS A 470 4.30 39.16 7.69
C HIS A 470 5.50 38.98 6.77
N ILE A 471 5.49 37.85 6.03
CA ILE A 471 6.40 37.57 4.93
C ILE A 471 5.82 38.26 3.70
N ILE A 472 6.49 39.32 3.21
CA ILE A 472 6.06 40.05 2.02
C ILE A 472 6.26 39.16 0.79
N TYR A 473 7.40 38.47 0.70
CA TYR A 473 7.66 37.38 -0.23
C TYR A 473 8.84 36.52 0.26
N SER A 474 8.91 35.29 -0.26
CA SER A 474 10.09 34.42 -0.13
C SER A 474 10.30 33.62 -1.42
N THR A 475 11.52 33.54 -1.91
CA THR A 475 11.93 32.68 -3.00
C THR A 475 12.35 31.28 -2.50
N ALA A 476 12.77 31.16 -1.21
CA ALA A 476 12.97 29.88 -0.54
C ALA A 476 11.64 29.32 -0.05
N GLU A 477 11.54 28.00 0.02
CA GLU A 477 10.35 27.32 0.49
C GLU A 477 10.20 27.44 2.03
N LEU A 478 8.97 27.54 2.51
CA LEU A 478 8.65 27.51 3.93
C LEU A 478 8.47 26.04 4.38
N TYR A 479 9.27 25.61 5.34
CA TYR A 479 9.06 24.34 6.01
C TYR A 479 7.92 24.43 7.04
N THR A 480 8.06 25.36 7.98
CA THR A 480 7.08 25.58 9.05
C THR A 480 7.33 26.90 9.77
N TRP A 481 6.38 27.29 10.60
CA TRP A 481 6.59 28.30 11.65
C TRP A 481 5.91 27.86 12.94
N LYS A 482 6.50 28.22 14.10
CA LYS A 482 6.00 27.87 15.43
C LYS A 482 6.32 28.95 16.44
N GLU A 483 5.38 29.23 17.32
CA GLU A 483 5.61 30.11 18.46
C GLU A 483 6.03 29.28 19.68
N ILE A 484 7.18 29.65 20.28
CA ILE A 484 7.72 29.05 21.50
C ILE A 484 8.11 30.18 22.45
N ASP A 485 7.48 30.25 23.62
CA ASP A 485 7.72 31.25 24.65
C ASP A 485 7.65 32.71 24.15
N GLY A 486 6.71 33.00 23.23
CA GLY A 486 6.51 34.35 22.67
C GLY A 486 7.50 34.71 21.56
N VAL A 487 8.32 33.76 21.10
CA VAL A 487 9.22 33.92 19.95
C VAL A 487 8.66 33.11 18.79
N ASN A 488 8.52 33.76 17.63
CA ASN A 488 8.05 33.14 16.41
C ASN A 488 9.24 32.59 15.61
N TYR A 489 9.38 31.29 15.53
CA TYR A 489 10.41 30.60 14.74
C TYR A 489 9.88 30.29 13.36
N ILE A 490 10.53 30.80 12.33
CA ILE A 490 10.22 30.54 10.92
C ILE A 490 11.37 29.76 10.33
N ILE A 491 11.08 28.64 9.66
CA ILE A 491 12.09 27.80 9.00
C ILE A 491 11.87 27.86 7.50
N LEU A 492 12.82 28.48 6.78
CA LEU A 492 12.93 28.43 5.33
C LEU A 492 13.95 27.40 4.92
N TYR A 493 13.80 26.83 3.70
CA TYR A 493 14.76 25.87 3.19
C TYR A 493 14.89 25.92 1.66
N GLY A 494 16.00 25.38 1.14
CA GLY A 494 16.28 25.19 -0.28
C GLY A 494 17.35 24.11 -0.47
N ASP A 495 17.76 23.86 -1.69
CA ASP A 495 18.85 22.94 -1.96
C ASP A 495 20.22 23.65 -1.79
N PRO A 496 21.31 22.94 -1.41
CA PRO A 496 22.62 23.54 -1.18
C PRO A 496 23.09 24.42 -2.35
N ASN A 497 23.69 25.57 -2.01
CA ASN A 497 24.19 26.57 -2.94
C ASN A 497 23.12 27.36 -3.73
N GLU A 498 21.83 27.09 -3.52
CA GLU A 498 20.78 27.95 -4.07
C GLU A 498 20.83 29.33 -3.41
N LYS A 499 20.59 30.36 -4.23
CA LYS A 499 20.51 31.74 -3.76
C LYS A 499 19.06 32.19 -3.68
N HIS A 500 18.71 32.76 -2.57
CA HIS A 500 17.33 33.14 -2.24
C HIS A 500 17.25 34.54 -1.68
N GLU A 501 16.05 35.13 -1.79
CA GLU A 501 15.69 36.39 -1.18
C GLU A 501 14.35 36.22 -0.42
N ALA A 502 14.28 36.81 0.76
CA ALA A 502 13.04 36.91 1.50
C ALA A 502 12.88 38.31 2.12
N ALA A 503 11.66 38.84 2.06
CA ALA A 503 11.35 40.17 2.60
C ALA A 503 10.28 40.08 3.68
N PHE A 504 10.51 40.77 4.78
CA PHE A 504 9.66 40.76 5.98
C PHE A 504 9.25 42.17 6.37
N LYS A 505 8.01 42.34 6.81
CA LYS A 505 7.59 43.59 7.42
C LYS A 505 8.09 43.62 8.88
N ILE A 506 8.82 44.68 9.24
CA ILE A 506 9.34 44.87 10.60
C ILE A 506 8.75 46.12 11.22
N THR A 507 8.68 46.17 12.56
CA THR A 507 8.14 47.32 13.31
C THR A 507 9.22 48.32 13.66
N GLU A 508 10.42 47.87 14.07
CA GLU A 508 11.53 48.66 14.51
C GLU A 508 12.84 48.21 13.88
N PRO A 509 13.55 49.05 13.08
CA PRO A 509 14.84 48.70 12.47
C PRO A 509 15.95 48.34 13.46
N LYS A 510 15.81 48.71 14.70
CA LYS A 510 16.84 48.55 15.74
C LYS A 510 16.91 47.13 16.34
N ASP A 511 15.87 46.33 16.15
CA ASP A 511 15.76 45.01 16.76
C ASP A 511 16.30 43.88 15.88
N PHE A 512 17.20 44.15 14.94
CA PHE A 512 17.84 43.21 14.09
C PHE A 512 19.18 42.71 14.65
N SER A 513 19.40 41.39 14.65
CA SER A 513 20.67 40.79 14.99
C SER A 513 20.88 39.46 14.25
N VAL A 514 22.11 39.18 13.88
CA VAL A 514 22.55 37.91 13.37
C VAL A 514 23.07 37.10 14.55
N LEU A 515 22.48 35.92 14.79
CA LEU A 515 22.86 35.05 15.90
C LEU A 515 23.91 34.03 15.51
N SER A 516 23.87 33.53 14.23
CA SER A 516 24.84 32.59 13.68
C SER A 516 24.83 32.68 12.16
N THR A 517 25.99 32.87 11.55
CA THR A 517 26.27 32.63 10.12
C THR A 517 27.71 32.18 10.01
N ASP A 518 28.02 31.17 9.22
CA ASP A 518 29.38 30.60 9.19
C ASP A 518 30.33 31.34 8.24
N GLU A 519 29.82 32.08 7.22
CA GLU A 519 30.60 32.91 6.31
C GLU A 519 29.90 34.26 5.99
N GLU A 520 30.64 35.37 6.02
CA GLU A 520 30.09 36.72 5.75
C GLU A 520 29.72 36.95 4.27
N GLU A 521 30.24 36.12 3.36
CA GLU A 521 30.03 36.27 1.90
C GLU A 521 28.69 35.64 1.44
N ASP A 522 28.06 34.76 2.23
CA ASP A 522 26.89 34.00 1.81
C ASP A 522 25.55 34.60 2.18
N TRP A 523 25.53 35.78 2.78
CA TRP A 523 24.32 36.50 3.09
C TRP A 523 24.49 38.01 3.12
N SER A 524 23.40 38.73 2.88
CA SER A 524 23.35 40.19 3.03
C SER A 524 21.94 40.63 3.39
N TYR A 525 21.81 41.82 3.92
CA TYR A 525 20.50 42.37 4.23
C TYR A 525 20.42 43.87 3.90
N GLN A 526 19.18 44.31 3.69
CA GLN A 526 18.82 45.71 3.54
C GLN A 526 17.57 46.00 4.35
N ILE A 527 17.51 47.16 4.98
CA ILE A 527 16.30 47.65 5.67
C ILE A 527 15.91 48.96 5.01
N ASP A 528 14.72 48.98 4.42
CA ASP A 528 14.15 50.16 3.76
C ASP A 528 12.67 50.27 4.14
N ASP A 529 12.27 51.44 4.65
CA ASP A 529 10.87 51.76 4.97
C ASP A 529 10.09 50.69 5.75
N ALA A 530 10.70 50.11 6.83
CA ALA A 530 10.17 49.07 7.66
C ALA A 530 10.05 47.71 6.93
N ILE A 531 10.80 47.48 5.87
CA ILE A 531 10.97 46.21 5.19
C ILE A 531 12.41 45.73 5.39
N LEU A 532 12.54 44.53 5.96
CA LEU A 532 13.81 43.82 6.00
C LEU A 532 13.86 42.86 4.82
N THR A 533 14.80 43.07 3.94
CA THR A 533 15.11 42.12 2.84
C THR A 533 16.40 41.39 3.17
N VAL A 534 16.40 40.09 3.11
CA VAL A 534 17.54 39.21 3.37
C VAL A 534 17.82 38.42 2.09
N ASN A 535 19.06 38.51 1.62
CA ASN A 535 19.60 37.66 0.56
C ASN A 535 20.52 36.64 1.19
N PHE A 536 20.39 35.36 0.80
CA PHE A 536 21.18 34.29 1.39
C PHE A 536 21.41 33.14 0.41
N SER A 537 22.54 32.47 0.59
CA SER A 537 22.80 31.16 -0.03
C SER A 537 22.43 30.07 0.95
N ILE A 538 21.95 28.94 0.46
CA ILE A 538 21.71 27.75 1.27
C ILE A 538 23.05 27.08 1.56
N LEU A 539 23.39 26.95 2.85
CA LEU A 539 24.65 26.34 3.29
C LEU A 539 24.64 24.83 3.15
N GLU A 540 25.82 24.25 2.92
CA GLU A 540 26.02 22.80 2.90
C GLU A 540 26.16 22.23 4.33
N ASP A 541 26.19 20.92 4.48
CA ASP A 541 26.66 20.14 5.63
C ASP A 541 25.99 20.42 7.00
N GLY A 542 24.77 20.94 6.98
CA GLY A 542 23.99 21.12 8.23
C GLY A 542 24.20 22.46 8.93
N ASP A 543 24.98 23.34 8.35
CA ASP A 543 25.13 24.70 8.79
C ASP A 543 23.85 25.51 8.54
N THR A 544 23.61 26.52 9.35
CA THR A 544 22.34 27.25 9.33
C THR A 544 22.55 28.75 9.56
N HIS A 545 21.87 29.57 8.77
CA HIS A 545 21.74 30.96 9.12
C HIS A 545 20.62 31.13 10.18
N THR A 546 20.93 31.85 11.23
CA THR A 546 19.98 32.20 12.29
C THR A 546 19.91 33.71 12.44
N ILE A 547 18.81 34.30 12.08
CA ILE A 547 18.59 35.74 12.05
C ILE A 547 17.44 36.10 12.97
N LYS A 548 17.60 37.11 13.82
CA LYS A 548 16.56 37.61 14.75
C LYS A 548 16.15 39.02 14.37
N PHE A 549 14.85 39.28 14.35
CA PHE A 549 14.25 40.60 14.22
C PHE A 549 12.94 40.66 15.02
N GLY A 550 12.84 41.63 15.91
CA GLY A 550 11.73 41.71 16.87
C GLY A 550 11.58 40.42 17.66
N ASN A 551 10.39 39.85 17.69
CA ASN A 551 10.07 38.55 18.30
C ASN A 551 10.20 37.38 17.33
N THR A 552 10.79 37.59 16.15
CA THR A 552 10.94 36.51 15.13
C THR A 552 12.39 36.04 15.08
N VAL A 553 12.55 34.70 14.97
CA VAL A 553 13.81 34.04 14.65
C VAL A 553 13.62 33.31 13.33
N LEU A 554 14.36 33.74 12.32
CA LEU A 554 14.43 33.10 11.03
C LEU A 554 15.57 32.09 11.03
N LEU A 555 15.23 30.83 10.70
CA LEU A 555 16.16 29.71 10.53
C LEU A 555 16.17 29.33 9.07
N ILE A 556 17.35 29.24 8.45
CA ILE A 556 17.52 28.88 7.05
C ILE A 556 18.31 27.58 6.99
N PHE A 557 17.71 26.54 6.46
CA PHE A 557 18.23 25.18 6.42
C PHE A 557 18.45 24.70 4.98
N CYS A 558 19.42 23.83 4.76
CA CYS A 558 19.37 23.02 3.55
C CYS A 558 18.22 21.99 3.64
N ARG A 559 17.77 21.49 2.49
CA ARG A 559 16.68 20.52 2.36
C ARG A 559 16.88 19.29 3.24
N GLU A 560 18.12 18.78 3.30
CA GLU A 560 18.43 17.61 4.13
C GLU A 560 18.18 17.87 5.61
N VAL A 561 18.68 19.00 6.13
CA VAL A 561 18.46 19.42 7.54
C VAL A 561 16.99 19.63 7.82
N ALA A 562 16.27 20.36 6.96
CA ALA A 562 14.83 20.58 7.11
C ALA A 562 14.08 19.25 7.12
N SER A 563 14.41 18.32 6.23
CA SER A 563 13.80 17.01 6.11
C SER A 563 14.03 16.11 7.33
N LYS A 564 15.11 16.31 8.09
CA LYS A 564 15.41 15.64 9.38
C LYS A 564 15.03 16.48 10.61
N THR A 565 14.27 17.54 10.43
CA THR A 565 13.72 18.35 11.52
C THR A 565 12.30 17.91 11.83
N TRP A 566 11.98 17.70 13.09
CA TRP A 566 10.73 17.15 13.60
C TRP A 566 9.99 18.20 14.41
N ILE A 567 8.70 18.37 14.15
CA ILE A 567 7.81 19.29 14.83
C ILE A 567 6.88 18.47 15.71
N LEU A 568 6.98 18.66 17.02
CA LEU A 568 6.29 17.84 18.01
C LEU A 568 5.22 18.66 18.74
N ASP A 569 4.04 18.07 18.88
CA ASP A 569 2.82 18.72 19.42
C ASP A 569 2.85 18.83 20.96
N THR A 570 3.93 19.35 21.52
CA THR A 570 3.97 19.77 22.95
C THR A 570 3.32 21.15 23.12
N LYS A 571 3.11 21.59 24.32
CA LYS A 571 2.56 22.94 24.63
C LYS A 571 3.51 23.72 25.52
N PRO A 572 4.26 24.69 24.97
CA PRO A 572 4.42 25.06 23.56
C PRO A 572 5.07 23.96 22.73
N PRO A 573 5.05 24.06 21.38
CA PRO A 573 5.66 23.08 20.47
C PRO A 573 7.15 22.88 20.74
N THR A 574 7.65 21.69 20.44
CA THR A 574 9.09 21.36 20.48
C THR A 574 9.58 21.07 19.06
N ILE A 575 10.72 21.63 18.69
CA ILE A 575 11.40 21.37 17.41
C ILE A 575 12.66 20.57 17.71
N VAL A 576 12.83 19.44 17.00
CA VAL A 576 14.02 18.59 17.13
C VAL A 576 14.68 18.44 15.77
N LYS A 577 15.94 18.90 15.62
CA LYS A 577 16.75 18.72 14.41
C LYS A 577 17.63 17.47 14.58
N GLY A 578 17.59 16.55 13.60
CA GLY A 578 18.34 15.30 13.61
C GLY A 578 17.52 14.08 13.99
N GLY A 579 18.14 12.92 13.88
CA GLY A 579 17.52 11.61 14.14
C GLY A 579 16.86 10.97 12.94
N TYR A 580 16.81 9.64 12.97
CA TYR A 580 16.15 8.84 11.92
C TYR A 580 14.63 9.05 11.98
N LEU A 581 14.03 8.99 13.17
CA LEU A 581 12.62 9.26 13.43
C LEU A 581 12.42 9.76 14.86
N ILE A 582 11.72 10.87 15.03
CA ILE A 582 11.22 11.31 16.35
C ILE A 582 9.71 11.17 16.36
N ARG A 583 9.20 10.25 17.17
CA ARG A 583 7.78 9.85 17.17
C ARG A 583 6.89 10.77 17.98
N SER A 584 7.36 11.16 19.14
CA SER A 584 6.57 11.99 20.06
C SER A 584 7.45 12.67 21.09
N ALA A 585 6.89 13.72 21.70
CA ALA A 585 7.44 14.38 22.86
C ALA A 585 6.36 14.64 23.90
N ASN A 586 6.76 14.67 25.15
CA ASN A 586 5.92 15.13 26.27
C ASN A 586 6.74 16.00 27.22
N VAL A 587 6.16 17.09 27.72
CA VAL A 587 6.80 17.97 28.70
C VAL A 587 6.09 17.79 30.04
N GLU A 588 6.85 17.34 31.03
CA GLU A 588 6.38 17.20 32.42
C GLU A 588 7.21 18.09 33.35
N GLY A 589 6.66 19.24 33.73
CA GLY A 589 7.37 20.25 34.52
C GLY A 589 8.60 20.77 33.78
N SER A 590 9.79 20.43 34.26
CA SER A 590 11.06 20.82 33.61
C SER A 590 11.72 19.70 32.77
N LYS A 591 11.02 18.62 32.58
CA LYS A 591 11.54 17.46 31.83
C LYS A 591 10.86 17.33 30.47
N LEU A 592 11.66 17.16 29.45
CA LEU A 592 11.21 16.78 28.09
C LEU A 592 11.47 15.30 27.89
N HIS A 593 10.43 14.55 27.59
CA HIS A 593 10.49 13.14 27.26
C HIS A 593 10.34 12.97 25.76
N LEU A 594 11.41 12.55 25.08
CA LEU A 594 11.41 12.24 23.66
C LEU A 594 11.31 10.73 23.44
N LYS A 595 10.53 10.32 22.45
CA LYS A 595 10.52 8.97 21.90
C LYS A 595 10.90 9.02 20.44
N GLY A 596 11.81 8.15 20.02
CA GLY A 596 12.26 8.11 18.63
C GLY A 596 13.07 6.87 18.30
N ASP A 597 13.42 6.76 17.04
CA ASP A 597 14.18 5.65 16.48
C ASP A 597 15.52 6.16 15.97
N LEU A 598 16.59 5.46 16.31
CA LEU A 598 17.93 5.79 15.86
C LEU A 598 18.63 4.55 15.29
N THR A 599 19.33 4.76 14.19
CA THR A 599 20.10 3.72 13.46
C THR A 599 21.61 3.89 13.61
N GLN A 600 22.02 5.03 14.15
CA GLN A 600 23.43 5.40 14.36
C GLN A 600 23.57 6.49 15.40
N ALA A 601 24.80 6.73 15.88
CA ALA A 601 25.11 7.84 16.76
C ALA A 601 24.66 9.16 16.13
N THR A 602 23.88 9.95 16.84
CA THR A 602 23.23 11.14 16.30
C THR A 602 23.28 12.29 17.29
N ARG A 603 23.64 13.47 16.80
CA ARG A 603 23.47 14.72 17.54
C ARG A 603 22.06 15.24 17.29
N LEU A 604 21.30 15.40 18.37
CA LEU A 604 19.97 16.02 18.35
C LEU A 604 20.10 17.48 18.82
N HIS A 605 19.49 18.39 18.06
CA HIS A 605 19.36 19.79 18.46
C HIS A 605 17.90 20.02 18.82
N ILE A 606 17.63 20.48 20.04
CA ILE A 606 16.30 20.55 20.59
C ILE A 606 15.98 22.01 20.92
N LEU A 607 14.93 22.53 20.30
CA LEU A 607 14.36 23.82 20.62
C LEU A 607 13.03 23.61 21.34
N ALA A 608 13.00 23.90 22.63
CA ALA A 608 11.85 23.68 23.49
C ALA A 608 11.63 24.91 24.40
N THR A 609 10.52 24.92 25.14
CA THR A 609 10.26 25.97 26.15
C THR A 609 11.42 26.08 27.14
N LYS A 610 11.73 27.32 27.57
CA LYS A 610 12.79 27.65 28.53
C LYS A 610 12.61 26.98 29.92
N THR A 611 11.44 26.44 30.20
CA THR A 611 11.17 25.65 31.40
C THR A 611 11.85 24.27 31.37
N VAL A 612 12.15 23.73 30.21
CA VAL A 612 12.85 22.44 30.03
C VAL A 612 14.30 22.59 30.53
N LYS A 613 14.71 21.72 31.45
CA LYS A 613 16.05 21.63 32.00
C LYS A 613 16.67 20.26 31.89
N GLN A 614 15.86 19.25 31.64
CA GLN A 614 16.27 17.85 31.52
C GLN A 614 15.59 17.22 30.33
N VAL A 615 16.30 16.36 29.67
CA VAL A 615 15.78 15.58 28.52
C VAL A 615 15.96 14.10 28.77
N THR A 616 14.95 13.31 28.40
CA THR A 616 15.09 11.86 28.27
C THR A 616 14.81 11.45 26.84
N PHE A 617 15.56 10.46 26.36
CA PHE A 617 15.31 9.84 25.08
C PHE A 617 15.01 8.35 25.28
N ASN A 618 13.85 7.87 24.82
CA ASN A 618 13.36 6.49 25.04
C ASN A 618 13.42 6.07 26.53
N GLY A 619 13.13 7.00 27.46
CA GLY A 619 13.15 6.77 28.90
C GLY A 619 14.52 6.86 29.57
N LYS A 620 15.62 6.93 28.82
CA LYS A 620 16.98 7.14 29.34
C LYS A 620 17.26 8.63 29.49
N ALA A 621 17.82 9.06 30.62
CA ALA A 621 18.28 10.43 30.79
C ALA A 621 19.48 10.70 29.86
N VAL A 622 19.49 11.90 29.26
CA VAL A 622 20.58 12.31 28.35
C VAL A 622 21.19 13.64 28.84
N ASP A 623 22.49 13.73 28.65
CA ASP A 623 23.21 14.96 28.98
C ASP A 623 22.93 16.03 27.92
N THR A 624 22.51 17.22 28.41
CA THR A 624 22.19 18.34 27.54
C THR A 624 23.23 19.46 27.70
N GLN A 625 23.62 20.04 26.59
CA GLN A 625 24.49 21.21 26.54
C GLN A 625 23.73 22.38 25.92
N PRO A 626 23.59 23.53 26.62
CA PRO A 626 22.96 24.69 26.05
C PRO A 626 23.85 25.36 25.00
N ALA A 627 23.25 25.82 23.91
CA ALA A 627 23.91 26.64 22.93
C ALA A 627 23.56 28.14 23.10
N THR A 628 24.36 29.00 22.46
CA THR A 628 24.17 30.45 22.49
C THR A 628 22.92 30.92 21.75
N ASP A 629 22.44 30.11 20.81
CA ASP A 629 21.27 30.35 19.95
C ASP A 629 19.92 29.87 20.55
N GLY A 630 19.98 29.33 21.80
CA GLY A 630 18.78 28.84 22.51
C GLY A 630 18.44 27.37 22.29
N TRP A 631 19.21 26.64 21.48
CA TRP A 631 19.08 25.22 21.34
C TRP A 631 19.73 24.44 22.49
N LEU A 632 19.23 23.21 22.72
CA LEU A 632 19.88 22.24 23.59
C LEU A 632 20.48 21.15 22.68
N TYR A 633 21.76 20.82 22.89
CA TYR A 633 22.44 19.75 22.19
C TYR A 633 22.44 18.47 23.01
N VAL A 634 22.15 17.37 22.36
CA VAL A 634 22.19 16.02 22.92
C VAL A 634 22.96 15.13 21.97
N MET A 635 23.99 14.45 22.43
CA MET A 635 24.60 13.36 21.69
C MET A 635 24.03 12.04 22.19
N TYR A 636 23.39 11.28 21.30
CA TYR A 636 22.88 9.95 21.64
C TYR A 636 23.51 8.91 20.73
N THR A 637 24.01 7.86 21.37
CA THR A 637 24.56 6.69 20.64
C THR A 637 23.66 5.50 20.95
N PRO A 638 22.91 4.99 19.93
CA PRO A 638 22.08 3.81 20.14
C PRO A 638 22.93 2.57 20.41
N GLU A 639 22.42 1.69 21.24
CA GLU A 639 22.99 0.38 21.48
C GLU A 639 22.44 -0.61 20.44
N LEU A 640 23.23 -0.91 19.41
CA LEU A 640 22.85 -1.77 18.30
C LEU A 640 23.78 -3.00 18.22
N PRO A 641 23.72 -3.91 19.19
CA PRO A 641 24.59 -5.08 19.23
C PRO A 641 24.35 -6.00 18.01
N ASP A 642 25.38 -6.75 17.64
CA ASP A 642 25.21 -7.82 16.69
C ASP A 642 24.40 -8.96 17.31
N VAL A 643 23.43 -9.44 16.58
CA VAL A 643 22.63 -10.61 16.94
C VAL A 643 23.15 -11.80 16.17
N LYS A 644 23.40 -12.89 16.88
CA LYS A 644 23.80 -14.14 16.24
C LYS A 644 22.59 -14.78 15.59
N LEU A 645 22.57 -14.79 14.28
CA LEU A 645 21.54 -15.50 13.52
C LEU A 645 21.88 -16.99 13.35
N PRO A 646 20.87 -17.87 13.29
CA PRO A 646 21.09 -19.26 12.92
C PRO A 646 21.50 -19.34 11.44
N GLU A 647 22.45 -20.20 11.12
CA GLU A 647 22.75 -20.57 9.74
C GLU A 647 21.70 -21.58 9.27
N LEU A 648 20.63 -21.09 8.61
CA LEU A 648 19.47 -21.92 8.25
C LEU A 648 19.87 -23.16 7.44
N SER A 649 20.88 -23.05 6.59
CA SER A 649 21.42 -24.16 5.80
C SER A 649 22.06 -25.30 6.62
N LYS A 650 22.44 -25.02 7.88
CA LYS A 650 23.11 -25.98 8.77
C LYS A 650 22.24 -26.52 9.89
N LEU A 651 20.96 -26.15 9.92
CA LEU A 651 20.03 -26.63 10.94
C LEU A 651 19.70 -28.11 10.74
N ASP A 652 19.18 -28.73 11.79
CA ASP A 652 18.71 -30.12 11.76
C ASP A 652 17.40 -30.22 10.98
N TRP A 653 17.52 -30.22 9.66
CA TRP A 653 16.37 -30.35 8.77
C TRP A 653 15.92 -31.80 8.66
N LYS A 654 14.60 -31.96 8.59
CA LYS A 654 13.94 -33.21 8.32
C LYS A 654 12.96 -33.05 7.17
N ARG A 655 12.69 -34.14 6.42
CA ARG A 655 11.80 -34.13 5.27
C ARG A 655 10.81 -35.30 5.26
N ALA A 656 9.66 -35.03 4.63
CA ALA A 656 8.68 -36.04 4.30
C ALA A 656 8.06 -35.79 2.91
N ASN A 657 7.57 -36.86 2.29
CA ASN A 657 6.81 -36.74 1.03
C ASN A 657 5.46 -36.06 1.32
N SER A 658 5.17 -34.99 0.63
CA SER A 658 3.93 -34.18 0.76
C SER A 658 3.01 -34.34 -0.46
N LEU A 659 3.13 -35.45 -1.19
CA LEU A 659 2.25 -35.77 -2.33
C LEU A 659 1.98 -37.27 -2.44
N PRO A 660 1.46 -37.92 -1.37
CA PRO A 660 1.08 -39.35 -1.47
C PRO A 660 -0.13 -39.58 -2.38
N GLU A 661 -0.85 -38.56 -2.72
CA GLU A 661 -2.10 -38.59 -3.53
C GLU A 661 -1.90 -39.07 -4.96
N ILE A 662 -0.66 -39.05 -5.46
CA ILE A 662 -0.36 -39.55 -6.82
C ILE A 662 -0.46 -41.06 -6.96
N TYR A 663 -0.37 -41.78 -5.82
CA TYR A 663 -0.38 -43.24 -5.85
C TYR A 663 -1.80 -43.81 -5.90
N GLU A 664 -1.96 -44.92 -6.63
CA GLU A 664 -3.24 -45.62 -6.78
C GLU A 664 -3.87 -46.04 -5.45
N GLY A 665 -3.04 -46.46 -4.50
CA GLY A 665 -3.49 -46.91 -3.18
C GLY A 665 -3.88 -45.81 -2.19
N TYR A 666 -3.79 -44.53 -2.55
CA TYR A 666 -4.19 -43.43 -1.69
C TYR A 666 -5.72 -43.38 -1.53
N ASP A 667 -6.19 -43.28 -0.30
CA ASP A 667 -7.61 -43.20 0.01
C ASP A 667 -8.16 -41.78 -0.12
N ASP A 668 -8.87 -41.50 -1.21
CA ASP A 668 -9.57 -40.27 -1.47
C ASP A 668 -11.07 -40.30 -1.17
N SER A 669 -11.52 -41.27 -0.36
CA SER A 669 -12.94 -41.48 -0.05
C SER A 669 -13.60 -40.24 0.59
N ASN A 670 -12.83 -39.47 1.37
CA ASN A 670 -13.26 -38.22 2.02
C ASN A 670 -13.20 -36.98 1.12
N TRP A 671 -12.64 -37.09 -0.09
CA TRP A 671 -12.57 -35.95 -0.98
C TRP A 671 -13.93 -35.63 -1.61
N VAL A 672 -14.10 -34.35 -1.97
CA VAL A 672 -15.32 -33.90 -2.63
C VAL A 672 -15.41 -34.54 -4.03
N THR A 673 -16.53 -35.19 -4.33
CA THR A 673 -16.81 -35.68 -5.69
C THR A 673 -17.27 -34.52 -6.57
N ALA A 674 -16.59 -34.29 -7.69
CA ALA A 674 -16.97 -33.29 -8.66
C ALA A 674 -18.17 -33.78 -9.47
N SER A 675 -19.36 -33.54 -8.96
CA SER A 675 -20.62 -34.00 -9.54
C SER A 675 -21.53 -32.89 -10.05
N ASN A 676 -21.13 -31.62 -9.88
CA ASN A 676 -21.90 -30.50 -10.40
C ASN A 676 -21.93 -30.56 -11.94
N THR A 677 -23.10 -30.36 -12.54
CA THR A 677 -23.31 -30.28 -13.98
C THR A 677 -23.77 -28.89 -14.43
N TYR A 678 -23.82 -27.97 -13.48
CA TYR A 678 -24.17 -26.58 -13.66
C TYR A 678 -23.28 -25.70 -12.82
N THR A 679 -22.89 -24.55 -13.37
CA THR A 679 -22.18 -23.48 -12.66
C THR A 679 -22.78 -22.14 -13.07
N PRO A 680 -22.89 -21.16 -12.16
CA PRO A 680 -23.29 -19.79 -12.48
C PRO A 680 -22.19 -19.03 -13.25
N ASN A 681 -20.96 -19.56 -13.31
CA ASN A 681 -19.87 -18.96 -14.05
C ASN A 681 -20.25 -18.66 -15.52
N ARG A 682 -19.83 -17.53 -16.05
CA ARG A 682 -20.09 -17.16 -17.45
C ARG A 682 -19.41 -18.12 -18.43
N GLU A 683 -18.24 -18.61 -18.07
CA GLU A 683 -17.51 -19.61 -18.83
C GLU A 683 -17.98 -21.01 -18.45
N LYS A 684 -18.73 -21.64 -19.33
CA LYS A 684 -19.23 -23.01 -19.13
C LYS A 684 -18.12 -24.01 -19.45
N PRO A 685 -17.97 -25.10 -18.67
CA PRO A 685 -17.00 -26.14 -18.99
C PRO A 685 -17.35 -26.84 -20.31
N ALA A 686 -16.33 -27.32 -21.02
CA ALA A 686 -16.52 -28.11 -22.22
C ALA A 686 -16.90 -29.58 -21.90
N VAL A 687 -16.66 -30.03 -20.70
CA VAL A 687 -17.02 -31.37 -20.21
C VAL A 687 -18.31 -31.31 -19.37
N LYS A 688 -18.89 -32.50 -19.13
CA LYS A 688 -20.19 -32.60 -18.46
C LYS A 688 -20.13 -32.15 -16.99
N GLU A 689 -19.08 -32.58 -16.29
CA GLU A 689 -18.87 -32.25 -14.90
C GLU A 689 -18.15 -30.89 -14.79
N VAL A 690 -18.59 -30.04 -13.87
CA VAL A 690 -17.91 -28.80 -13.55
C VAL A 690 -16.67 -29.11 -12.72
N LEU A 691 -15.50 -28.86 -13.27
CA LEU A 691 -14.22 -29.07 -12.56
C LEU A 691 -13.58 -27.72 -12.18
N TYR A 692 -14.38 -26.82 -11.58
CA TYR A 692 -13.95 -25.52 -11.07
C TYR A 692 -13.89 -25.58 -9.55
N ALA A 693 -12.72 -25.29 -8.99
CA ALA A 693 -12.45 -25.45 -7.56
C ALA A 693 -13.42 -24.63 -6.68
N SER A 694 -13.74 -23.40 -7.10
CA SER A 694 -14.65 -22.52 -6.36
C SER A 694 -16.09 -23.05 -6.27
N ASP A 695 -16.54 -23.86 -7.27
CA ASP A 695 -17.87 -24.50 -7.23
C ASP A 695 -18.01 -25.52 -6.10
N TYR A 696 -16.88 -25.93 -5.52
CA TYR A 696 -16.77 -26.88 -4.41
C TYR A 696 -16.22 -26.28 -3.11
N GLY A 697 -16.08 -24.94 -3.07
CA GLY A 697 -15.66 -24.22 -1.86
C GLY A 697 -14.16 -24.05 -1.67
N PHE A 698 -13.34 -24.27 -2.71
CA PHE A 698 -11.90 -24.04 -2.69
C PHE A 698 -11.54 -22.85 -3.57
N HIS A 699 -11.04 -21.77 -2.95
CA HIS A 699 -10.91 -20.47 -3.61
C HIS A 699 -9.48 -19.99 -3.83
N SER A 700 -8.50 -20.72 -3.33
CA SER A 700 -7.08 -20.34 -3.42
C SER A 700 -6.14 -21.47 -3.03
N GLY A 701 -4.86 -21.30 -3.30
CA GLY A 701 -3.81 -22.22 -2.92
C GLY A 701 -3.70 -23.44 -3.82
N ASN A 702 -3.07 -24.50 -3.33
CA ASN A 702 -2.89 -25.71 -4.12
C ASN A 702 -4.16 -26.55 -4.12
N ILE A 703 -4.60 -26.97 -5.30
CA ILE A 703 -5.76 -27.83 -5.51
C ILE A 703 -5.29 -29.15 -6.09
N LEU A 704 -5.84 -30.24 -5.57
CA LEU A 704 -5.61 -31.58 -6.08
C LEU A 704 -6.89 -32.12 -6.73
N TRP A 705 -6.73 -32.70 -7.94
CA TRP A 705 -7.77 -33.35 -8.69
C TRP A 705 -7.38 -34.81 -8.92
N ARG A 706 -8.32 -35.76 -8.77
CA ARG A 706 -8.13 -37.17 -9.08
C ARG A 706 -9.25 -37.67 -9.97
N GLY A 707 -8.95 -37.92 -11.24
CA GLY A 707 -9.88 -38.52 -12.22
C GLY A 707 -9.69 -40.01 -12.26
N HIS A 708 -10.74 -40.76 -11.92
CA HIS A 708 -10.77 -42.23 -11.92
C HIS A 708 -11.35 -42.73 -13.26
N PHE A 709 -10.60 -43.56 -13.95
CA PHE A 709 -10.95 -44.07 -15.27
C PHE A 709 -10.86 -45.59 -15.34
N THR A 710 -11.63 -46.18 -16.26
CA THR A 710 -11.44 -47.54 -16.73
C THR A 710 -11.01 -47.51 -18.19
N ALA A 711 -9.84 -48.04 -18.50
CA ALA A 711 -9.24 -48.01 -19.81
C ALA A 711 -10.07 -48.78 -20.86
N SER A 712 -10.24 -48.18 -22.02
CA SER A 712 -10.80 -48.85 -23.25
C SER A 712 -9.74 -49.65 -24.01
N GLY A 713 -8.46 -49.30 -23.79
CA GLY A 713 -7.29 -49.87 -24.41
C GLY A 713 -6.86 -49.09 -25.65
N GLY A 714 -5.62 -48.59 -25.62
CA GLY A 714 -5.05 -47.79 -26.69
C GLY A 714 -5.04 -46.29 -26.43
N GLU A 715 -5.29 -45.83 -25.22
CA GLU A 715 -5.07 -44.44 -24.79
C GLU A 715 -3.55 -44.19 -24.82
N GLU A 716 -3.12 -43.18 -25.61
CA GLU A 716 -1.71 -42.86 -25.88
C GLU A 716 -1.29 -41.51 -25.31
N GLU A 717 -2.21 -40.53 -25.36
CA GLU A 717 -1.96 -39.18 -24.90
C GLU A 717 -3.14 -38.72 -24.06
N PHE A 718 -2.83 -37.90 -23.08
CA PHE A 718 -3.79 -37.15 -22.28
C PHE A 718 -3.62 -35.65 -22.57
N TRP A 719 -4.72 -34.95 -22.76
CA TRP A 719 -4.71 -33.50 -22.92
C TRP A 719 -5.71 -32.84 -21.96
N ALA A 720 -5.40 -31.62 -21.53
CA ALA A 720 -6.30 -30.83 -20.73
C ALA A 720 -6.14 -29.34 -21.00
N VAL A 721 -7.19 -28.57 -20.71
CA VAL A 721 -7.17 -27.11 -20.63
C VAL A 721 -7.36 -26.75 -19.17
N VAL A 722 -6.33 -26.18 -18.57
CA VAL A 722 -6.29 -25.85 -17.15
C VAL A 722 -6.22 -24.34 -16.98
N GLN A 723 -6.94 -23.80 -16.03
CA GLN A 723 -6.94 -22.38 -15.67
C GLN A 723 -6.65 -22.21 -14.18
N GLY A 724 -5.67 -21.38 -13.85
CA GLY A 724 -5.23 -21.15 -12.47
C GLY A 724 -4.97 -19.69 -12.12
N GLY A 725 -5.16 -18.78 -13.09
CA GLY A 725 -4.76 -17.38 -12.98
C GLY A 725 -3.33 -17.14 -13.47
N GLN A 726 -2.92 -15.89 -13.51
CA GLN A 726 -1.57 -15.52 -13.97
C GLN A 726 -0.50 -16.21 -13.11
N ALA A 727 0.61 -16.59 -13.73
CA ALA A 727 1.74 -17.27 -13.09
C ALA A 727 1.41 -18.65 -12.46
N PHE A 728 0.23 -19.23 -12.72
CA PHE A 728 -0.11 -20.57 -12.19
C PHE A 728 0.77 -21.67 -12.80
N GLY A 729 0.83 -22.79 -12.09
CA GLY A 729 1.49 -24.00 -12.59
C GLY A 729 0.73 -25.25 -12.21
N TYR A 730 1.05 -26.36 -12.86
CA TYR A 730 0.50 -27.68 -12.49
C TYR A 730 1.44 -28.82 -12.90
N SER A 731 1.27 -29.96 -12.25
CA SER A 731 1.92 -31.23 -12.59
C SER A 731 0.89 -32.35 -12.63
N ILE A 732 1.15 -33.36 -13.45
CA ILE A 732 0.21 -34.46 -13.74
C ILE A 732 0.88 -35.82 -13.56
N TRP A 733 0.17 -36.76 -12.97
CA TRP A 733 0.59 -38.17 -12.82
C TRP A 733 -0.51 -39.13 -13.24
N ASP A 734 -0.12 -40.34 -13.68
CA ASP A 734 -0.97 -41.50 -13.93
C ASP A 734 -0.54 -42.64 -13.02
N ASN A 735 -1.35 -43.03 -12.05
CA ASN A 735 -1.04 -44.05 -11.03
C ASN A 735 0.37 -43.91 -10.44
N GLY A 736 0.80 -42.67 -10.14
CA GLY A 736 2.13 -42.36 -9.60
C GLY A 736 3.24 -42.20 -10.68
N ALA A 737 3.00 -42.57 -11.94
CA ALA A 737 3.94 -42.30 -13.00
C ALA A 737 3.79 -40.87 -13.50
N TYR A 738 4.90 -40.15 -13.56
CA TYR A 738 4.89 -38.75 -13.99
C TYR A 738 4.52 -38.59 -15.46
N VAL A 739 3.60 -37.67 -15.77
CA VAL A 739 3.09 -37.39 -17.11
C VAL A 739 3.66 -36.11 -17.69
N GLY A 740 3.66 -35.03 -16.91
CA GLY A 740 4.18 -33.72 -17.34
C GLY A 740 3.74 -32.56 -16.47
N PHE A 741 4.12 -31.35 -16.88
CA PHE A 741 3.87 -30.11 -16.11
C PHE A 741 3.71 -28.88 -17.01
N TRP A 742 3.24 -27.81 -16.40
CA TRP A 742 3.30 -26.45 -16.88
C TRP A 742 3.91 -25.57 -15.77
N GLU A 743 5.02 -24.92 -16.07
CA GLU A 743 5.76 -24.10 -15.11
C GLU A 743 5.07 -22.76 -14.79
N GLY A 744 4.25 -22.28 -15.71
CA GLY A 744 3.64 -20.96 -15.67
C GLY A 744 4.48 -19.86 -16.33
N ASP A 745 3.81 -18.80 -16.74
CA ASP A 745 4.40 -17.55 -17.20
C ASP A 745 3.56 -16.35 -16.74
N VAL A 746 4.07 -15.14 -16.96
CA VAL A 746 3.44 -13.89 -16.49
C VAL A 746 2.24 -13.43 -17.35
N THR A 747 1.89 -14.15 -18.40
CA THR A 747 0.84 -13.74 -19.36
C THR A 747 -0.29 -14.76 -19.48
N THR A 748 -0.04 -16.01 -19.09
CA THR A 748 -0.93 -17.13 -19.36
C THR A 748 -1.72 -17.51 -18.11
N GLY A 749 -3.01 -17.16 -18.06
CA GLY A 749 -3.93 -17.62 -17.02
C GLY A 749 -4.63 -18.95 -17.34
N ARG A 750 -4.61 -19.38 -18.60
CA ARG A 750 -5.19 -20.64 -19.10
C ARG A 750 -4.22 -21.32 -20.06
N HIS A 751 -3.89 -22.58 -19.81
CA HIS A 751 -2.94 -23.35 -20.61
C HIS A 751 -3.54 -24.67 -21.09
N ARG A 752 -3.25 -25.03 -22.36
CA ARG A 752 -3.57 -26.33 -22.92
C ARG A 752 -2.34 -27.22 -22.99
N CYS A 753 -2.39 -28.35 -22.32
CA CYS A 753 -1.35 -29.39 -22.42
C CYS A 753 -1.74 -30.53 -23.37
N ASN A 754 -0.72 -31.21 -23.90
CA ASN A 754 -0.83 -32.50 -24.56
C ASN A 754 0.37 -33.32 -24.14
N PHE A 755 0.16 -34.38 -23.39
CA PHE A 755 1.24 -35.23 -22.87
C PHE A 755 1.03 -36.66 -23.28
N LYS A 756 2.13 -37.34 -23.70
CA LYS A 756 2.13 -38.76 -23.86
C LYS A 756 1.99 -39.45 -22.50
N LEU A 757 1.10 -40.45 -22.45
CA LEU A 757 1.03 -41.27 -21.27
C LEU A 757 2.31 -42.11 -21.11
N PRO A 758 2.78 -42.34 -19.87
CA PRO A 758 4.02 -43.09 -19.61
C PRO A 758 4.03 -44.48 -20.25
N LYS A 759 2.84 -45.10 -20.36
CA LYS A 759 2.59 -46.34 -21.05
C LYS A 759 1.17 -46.32 -21.63
N PRO A 760 0.95 -46.92 -22.85
CA PRO A 760 -0.40 -47.12 -23.35
C PRO A 760 -1.23 -47.94 -22.39
N TRP A 761 -2.48 -47.51 -22.16
CA TRP A 761 -3.39 -48.19 -21.26
C TRP A 761 -3.91 -49.49 -21.86
N LYS A 762 -4.07 -50.50 -21.01
CA LYS A 762 -4.66 -51.79 -21.44
C LYS A 762 -6.14 -51.82 -21.07
N LYS A 763 -6.94 -52.42 -21.95
CA LYS A 763 -8.38 -52.50 -21.73
C LYS A 763 -8.74 -53.11 -20.37
N GLY A 764 -9.56 -52.38 -19.61
CA GLY A 764 -10.06 -52.80 -18.31
C GLY A 764 -9.21 -52.42 -17.10
N ASP A 765 -7.98 -51.93 -17.37
CA ASP A 765 -7.13 -51.45 -16.26
C ASP A 765 -7.75 -50.19 -15.61
N LYS A 766 -7.45 -49.99 -14.35
CA LYS A 766 -7.87 -48.80 -13.59
C LYS A 766 -6.74 -47.79 -13.60
N HIS A 767 -7.08 -46.58 -13.96
CA HIS A 767 -6.15 -45.47 -13.97
C HIS A 767 -6.68 -44.28 -13.21
N ILE A 768 -5.78 -43.58 -12.53
CA ILE A 768 -6.07 -42.34 -11.77
C ILE A 768 -5.14 -41.25 -12.31
N ILE A 769 -5.72 -40.33 -13.03
CA ILE A 769 -5.00 -39.09 -13.43
C ILE A 769 -5.08 -38.11 -12.28
N THR A 770 -3.93 -37.78 -11.69
CA THR A 770 -3.83 -36.84 -10.58
C THR A 770 -3.21 -35.53 -11.06
N PHE A 771 -3.88 -34.39 -10.80
CA PHE A 771 -3.34 -33.05 -10.98
C PHE A 771 -3.02 -32.46 -9.63
N LEU A 772 -1.85 -31.84 -9.51
CA LEU A 772 -1.57 -30.80 -8.53
C LEU A 772 -1.52 -29.48 -9.29
N GLN A 773 -2.36 -28.52 -8.90
CA GLN A 773 -2.51 -27.22 -9.52
C GLN A 773 -2.29 -26.12 -8.48
N ASP A 774 -1.54 -25.07 -8.84
CA ASP A 774 -1.46 -23.85 -8.05
C ASP A 774 -2.56 -22.87 -8.48
N HIS A 775 -3.55 -22.69 -7.61
CA HIS A 775 -4.62 -21.72 -7.83
C HIS A 775 -4.13 -20.39 -7.25
N MET A 776 -3.81 -19.43 -8.12
CA MET A 776 -3.13 -18.18 -7.76
C MET A 776 -4.03 -17.12 -7.11
N GLY A 777 -5.28 -17.43 -6.81
CA GLY A 777 -6.29 -16.51 -6.31
C GLY A 777 -7.36 -16.20 -7.35
N LEU A 778 -8.36 -15.45 -6.95
CA LEU A 778 -9.44 -14.98 -7.83
C LEU A 778 -9.04 -13.65 -8.48
N GLU A 779 -9.40 -13.47 -9.74
CA GLU A 779 -9.23 -12.20 -10.45
C GLU A 779 -9.99 -11.07 -9.76
N GLU A 780 -9.57 -9.87 -9.96
CA GLU A 780 -10.30 -8.67 -9.58
C GLU A 780 -11.50 -8.42 -10.50
N ASN A 781 -12.50 -7.70 -10.00
CA ASN A 781 -13.69 -7.31 -10.77
C ASN A 781 -13.72 -5.78 -10.99
N TRP A 782 -12.56 -5.22 -11.33
CA TRP A 782 -12.36 -3.78 -11.44
C TRP A 782 -13.42 -3.10 -12.33
N THR A 783 -13.69 -3.66 -13.53
CA THR A 783 -14.80 -3.20 -14.34
C THR A 783 -16.09 -3.91 -13.92
N ALA A 784 -17.09 -3.15 -13.44
CA ALA A 784 -18.39 -3.69 -13.06
C ALA A 784 -19.03 -4.48 -14.22
N ALA A 785 -19.82 -5.50 -13.89
CA ALA A 785 -20.49 -6.42 -14.83
C ALA A 785 -19.59 -7.29 -15.70
N THR A 786 -18.27 -7.32 -15.49
CA THR A 786 -17.37 -8.22 -16.21
C THR A 786 -17.29 -9.61 -15.59
N GLU A 787 -17.52 -9.71 -14.29
CA GLU A 787 -17.53 -10.96 -13.53
C GLU A 787 -16.18 -11.70 -13.56
N HIS A 788 -15.07 -10.98 -13.71
CA HIS A 788 -13.74 -11.58 -13.81
C HIS A 788 -13.37 -12.39 -12.56
N PHE A 789 -13.83 -11.96 -11.36
CA PHE A 789 -13.60 -12.71 -10.13
C PHE A 789 -14.22 -14.12 -10.11
N LYS A 790 -15.19 -14.37 -11.00
CA LYS A 790 -15.78 -15.70 -11.23
C LYS A 790 -15.03 -16.52 -12.26
N ALA A 791 -13.93 -16.01 -12.87
CA ALA A 791 -13.16 -16.76 -13.86
C ALA A 791 -12.76 -18.13 -13.30
N PRO A 792 -12.96 -19.22 -14.05
CA PRO A 792 -12.80 -20.57 -13.50
C PRO A 792 -11.36 -20.83 -13.07
N ARG A 793 -11.20 -21.60 -12.01
CA ARG A 793 -9.93 -22.18 -11.54
C ARG A 793 -10.09 -23.70 -11.47
N GLY A 794 -9.32 -24.41 -12.27
CA GLY A 794 -9.41 -25.85 -12.39
C GLY A 794 -9.27 -26.36 -13.82
N ILE A 795 -9.93 -27.46 -14.15
CA ILE A 795 -9.90 -28.11 -15.45
C ILE A 795 -11.12 -27.66 -16.25
N PHE A 796 -10.88 -26.90 -17.33
CA PHE A 796 -11.91 -26.41 -18.24
C PHE A 796 -12.37 -27.49 -19.23
N ASP A 797 -11.41 -28.29 -19.72
CA ASP A 797 -11.62 -29.34 -20.70
C ASP A 797 -10.53 -30.39 -20.57
N TYR A 798 -10.81 -31.62 -20.92
CA TYR A 798 -9.82 -32.70 -20.99
C TYR A 798 -10.27 -33.82 -21.94
N GLY A 799 -9.33 -34.66 -22.36
CA GLY A 799 -9.61 -35.83 -23.13
C GLY A 799 -8.38 -36.67 -23.42
N PHE A 800 -8.58 -37.69 -24.22
CA PHE A 800 -7.54 -38.66 -24.57
C PHE A 800 -7.39 -38.75 -26.11
N LYS A 801 -6.23 -39.22 -26.54
CA LYS A 801 -5.96 -39.58 -27.93
C LYS A 801 -5.65 -41.05 -28.00
N GLY A 802 -6.07 -41.72 -29.12
CA GLY A 802 -6.00 -43.16 -29.34
C GLY A 802 -7.32 -43.83 -28.99
N ALA A 803 -7.71 -43.85 -27.73
CA ALA A 803 -9.00 -44.35 -27.28
C ALA A 803 -9.57 -43.47 -26.19
N GLU A 804 -10.89 -43.55 -25.94
CA GLU A 804 -11.58 -42.79 -24.90
C GLU A 804 -11.90 -43.74 -23.74
N PRO A 805 -11.32 -43.53 -22.55
CA PRO A 805 -11.60 -44.34 -21.37
C PRO A 805 -12.99 -44.03 -20.82
N LYS A 806 -13.52 -44.93 -20.01
CA LYS A 806 -14.73 -44.71 -19.27
C LYS A 806 -14.37 -43.92 -17.97
N LEU A 807 -14.86 -42.70 -17.88
CA LEU A 807 -14.82 -41.92 -16.62
C LEU A 807 -15.68 -42.63 -15.55
N ILE A 808 -15.15 -42.79 -14.36
CA ILE A 808 -15.88 -43.21 -13.16
C ILE A 808 -16.35 -41.98 -12.39
N HIS A 809 -15.41 -41.15 -11.99
CA HIS A 809 -15.67 -39.86 -11.35
C HIS A 809 -14.39 -39.03 -11.26
N TRP A 810 -14.56 -37.72 -11.04
CA TRP A 810 -13.51 -36.83 -10.55
C TRP A 810 -13.72 -36.55 -9.07
N LYS A 811 -12.63 -36.44 -8.33
CA LYS A 811 -12.58 -35.95 -6.96
C LYS A 811 -11.60 -34.80 -6.83
N LEU A 812 -11.81 -33.93 -5.85
CA LEU A 812 -10.93 -32.81 -5.54
C LEU A 812 -10.81 -32.53 -4.05
N THR A 813 -9.70 -31.91 -3.71
CA THR A 813 -9.47 -31.29 -2.40
C THR A 813 -8.60 -30.05 -2.54
N GLY A 814 -8.67 -29.17 -1.58
CA GLY A 814 -7.88 -27.95 -1.43
C GLY A 814 -7.46 -27.77 0.02
N ASN A 815 -7.46 -26.54 0.53
CA ASN A 815 -7.22 -26.27 1.93
C ASN A 815 -8.19 -27.04 2.82
N LEU A 816 -7.72 -27.48 4.00
CA LEU A 816 -8.52 -28.33 4.87
C LEU A 816 -9.81 -27.65 5.34
N GLY A 817 -10.94 -28.21 4.92
CA GLY A 817 -12.27 -27.68 5.21
C GLY A 817 -12.82 -26.68 4.20
N GLY A 818 -12.02 -26.21 3.23
CA GLY A 818 -12.47 -25.22 2.25
C GLY A 818 -13.02 -23.96 2.93
N GLU A 819 -14.24 -23.57 2.59
CA GLU A 819 -14.92 -22.43 3.25
C GLU A 819 -15.16 -22.65 4.76
N LYS A 820 -15.25 -23.89 5.22
CA LYS A 820 -15.41 -24.25 6.62
C LYS A 820 -14.08 -24.46 7.34
N TYR A 821 -13.10 -23.68 7.00
CA TYR A 821 -11.75 -23.76 7.53
C TYR A 821 -11.74 -23.68 9.06
N LEU A 822 -10.98 -24.59 9.71
CA LEU A 822 -11.03 -24.79 11.16
C LEU A 822 -10.06 -23.89 11.95
N ASP A 823 -9.03 -23.38 11.31
CA ASP A 823 -8.06 -22.49 11.96
C ASP A 823 -8.59 -21.06 11.99
N ILE A 824 -9.25 -20.73 13.09
CA ILE A 824 -9.90 -19.42 13.26
C ILE A 824 -8.93 -18.30 13.63
N GLU A 825 -7.72 -18.61 14.07
CA GLU A 825 -6.73 -17.61 14.48
C GLU A 825 -6.00 -17.01 13.28
N ARG A 826 -5.65 -17.83 12.27
CA ARG A 826 -4.86 -17.40 11.11
C ARG A 826 -5.69 -17.27 9.84
N GLY A 827 -6.86 -17.86 9.82
CA GLY A 827 -7.83 -17.73 8.74
C GLY A 827 -7.64 -18.67 7.55
N PRO A 828 -8.67 -18.72 6.69
CA PRO A 828 -8.78 -19.69 5.61
C PRO A 828 -7.83 -19.44 4.43
N LEU A 829 -7.26 -18.24 4.35
CA LEU A 829 -6.28 -17.90 3.33
C LEU A 829 -4.83 -18.10 3.80
N ASN A 830 -4.61 -18.68 5.00
CA ASN A 830 -3.27 -18.90 5.52
C ASN A 830 -2.52 -20.03 4.80
N GLU A 831 -3.24 -21.07 4.36
CA GLU A 831 -2.61 -22.25 3.76
C GLU A 831 -3.39 -22.79 2.56
N GLY A 832 -2.70 -23.54 1.70
CA GLY A 832 -3.30 -24.23 0.56
C GLY A 832 -3.60 -25.70 0.85
N GLY A 833 -3.70 -26.51 -0.22
CA GLY A 833 -4.14 -27.91 -0.17
C GLY A 833 -3.04 -28.96 -0.19
N LEU A 834 -1.76 -28.62 -0.05
CA LEU A 834 -0.70 -29.61 0.03
C LEU A 834 -0.94 -30.59 1.19
N TYR A 835 -0.57 -31.86 1.00
CA TYR A 835 -0.74 -32.88 2.06
C TYR A 835 -0.15 -32.44 3.40
N GLY A 836 1.07 -31.92 3.40
CA GLY A 836 1.71 -31.43 4.61
C GLY A 836 0.96 -30.25 5.27
N GLU A 837 0.37 -29.36 4.47
CA GLU A 837 -0.49 -28.28 5.00
C GLU A 837 -1.74 -28.84 5.65
N ARG A 838 -2.44 -29.75 4.98
CA ARG A 838 -3.65 -30.40 5.52
C ARG A 838 -3.36 -31.19 6.79
N GLN A 839 -2.20 -31.85 6.87
CA GLN A 839 -1.72 -32.54 8.08
C GLN A 839 -1.23 -31.57 9.17
N GLY A 840 -1.04 -30.30 8.85
CA GLY A 840 -0.51 -29.31 9.79
C GLY A 840 0.98 -29.44 10.10
N TRP A 841 1.77 -29.97 9.16
CA TRP A 841 3.21 -30.19 9.36
C TRP A 841 4.00 -28.90 9.56
N HIS A 842 3.49 -27.76 9.15
CA HIS A 842 4.05 -26.44 9.35
C HIS A 842 3.80 -25.85 10.74
N LEU A 843 2.97 -26.50 11.57
CA LEU A 843 2.59 -25.99 12.88
C LEU A 843 3.64 -26.28 13.95
N PRO A 844 3.82 -25.38 14.93
CA PRO A 844 4.62 -25.66 16.12
C PRO A 844 4.11 -26.91 16.85
N GLY A 845 5.06 -27.71 17.37
CA GLY A 845 4.72 -28.89 18.15
C GLY A 845 4.34 -30.14 17.35
N PHE A 846 4.35 -30.10 16.03
CA PHE A 846 4.26 -31.31 15.21
C PHE A 846 5.46 -32.23 15.50
N ASP A 847 5.20 -33.51 15.72
CA ASP A 847 6.25 -34.53 15.94
C ASP A 847 6.78 -35.03 14.59
N ASP A 848 7.99 -34.61 14.25
CA ASP A 848 8.73 -34.99 13.05
C ASP A 848 9.85 -36.02 13.34
N SER A 849 9.82 -36.71 14.48
CA SER A 849 10.88 -37.64 14.90
C SER A 849 11.13 -38.78 13.92
N ASP A 850 10.09 -39.25 13.23
CA ASP A 850 10.16 -40.31 12.23
C ASP A 850 10.58 -39.85 10.84
N TRP A 851 10.78 -38.53 10.65
CA TRP A 851 11.16 -38.01 9.34
C TRP A 851 12.64 -38.23 9.05
N LYS A 852 12.97 -38.29 7.76
CA LYS A 852 14.37 -38.44 7.29
C LYS A 852 15.11 -37.13 7.42
N ALA A 853 16.34 -37.18 7.96
CA ALA A 853 17.24 -36.04 7.95
C ALA A 853 17.61 -35.66 6.49
N ALA A 854 17.36 -34.45 6.08
CA ALA A 854 17.78 -33.87 4.81
C ALA A 854 17.51 -32.37 4.77
N SER A 855 18.39 -31.60 4.14
CA SER A 855 18.26 -30.17 3.94
C SER A 855 17.43 -29.84 2.69
N PRO A 856 16.71 -28.69 2.63
CA PRO A 856 16.16 -28.17 1.38
C PRO A 856 17.22 -27.95 0.28
N LEU A 857 18.49 -27.74 0.66
CA LEU A 857 19.62 -27.62 -0.26
C LEU A 857 20.02 -28.96 -0.91
N ASP A 858 19.73 -30.08 -0.26
CA ASP A 858 19.90 -31.42 -0.87
C ASP A 858 18.86 -31.69 -1.96
N GLY A 859 17.75 -30.98 -1.89
CA GLY A 859 16.67 -30.99 -2.87
C GLY A 859 15.86 -32.26 -2.97
N VAL A 860 15.06 -32.30 -4.02
CA VAL A 860 14.19 -33.41 -4.46
C VAL A 860 14.69 -33.90 -5.81
N LYS A 861 14.83 -35.22 -5.97
CA LYS A 861 15.40 -35.82 -7.18
C LYS A 861 14.38 -36.22 -8.23
N GLU A 862 13.10 -36.15 -7.93
CA GLU A 862 11.98 -36.60 -8.74
C GLU A 862 10.85 -35.56 -8.72
N PRO A 863 9.99 -35.49 -9.74
CA PRO A 863 8.81 -34.65 -9.73
C PRO A 863 7.90 -35.02 -8.55
N GLY A 864 7.48 -34.01 -7.77
CA GLY A 864 6.64 -34.21 -6.60
C GLY A 864 6.81 -33.09 -5.59
N VAL A 865 6.21 -33.27 -4.42
CA VAL A 865 6.28 -32.28 -3.33
C VAL A 865 6.97 -32.88 -2.11
N THR A 866 8.02 -32.24 -1.66
CA THR A 866 8.69 -32.57 -0.42
C THR A 866 8.51 -31.43 0.57
N PHE A 867 8.17 -31.78 1.79
CA PHE A 867 8.02 -30.86 2.91
C PHE A 867 9.25 -31.00 3.82
N TYR A 868 9.86 -29.86 4.11
CA TYR A 868 11.02 -29.76 5.00
C TYR A 868 10.63 -29.01 6.26
N ARG A 869 11.18 -29.40 7.39
CA ARG A 869 10.89 -28.81 8.67
C ARG A 869 12.13 -28.74 9.57
N THR A 870 12.25 -27.66 10.31
CA THR A 870 13.27 -27.44 11.34
C THR A 870 12.76 -26.49 12.40
N THR A 871 13.56 -26.33 13.47
CA THR A 871 13.35 -25.31 14.49
C THR A 871 14.65 -24.58 14.77
N PHE A 872 14.57 -23.33 15.19
CA PHE A 872 15.69 -22.53 15.63
C PHE A 872 15.26 -21.55 16.72
N ASP A 873 16.23 -21.11 17.52
CA ASP A 873 16.02 -20.11 18.56
C ASP A 873 16.59 -18.76 18.11
N LEU A 874 15.94 -17.68 18.50
CA LEU A 874 16.43 -16.31 18.38
C LEU A 874 16.55 -15.71 19.79
N GLU A 875 17.51 -14.78 19.90
CA GLU A 875 17.69 -13.96 21.09
C GLU A 875 18.06 -12.55 20.66
N VAL A 876 17.03 -11.70 20.51
CA VAL A 876 17.18 -10.29 20.16
C VAL A 876 16.94 -9.46 21.41
N PRO A 877 17.86 -8.56 21.80
CA PRO A 877 17.68 -7.72 22.96
C PRO A 877 16.39 -6.88 22.89
N SER A 878 15.73 -6.72 24.03
CA SER A 878 14.49 -5.93 24.11
C SER A 878 14.72 -4.46 23.76
N GLY A 879 13.73 -3.81 23.14
CA GLY A 879 13.82 -2.40 22.72
C GLY A 879 14.52 -2.20 21.37
N LEU A 880 14.86 -3.29 20.67
CA LEU A 880 15.45 -3.26 19.33
C LEU A 880 14.41 -3.72 18.30
N ASP A 881 14.38 -3.03 17.17
CA ASP A 881 13.64 -3.43 15.97
C ASP A 881 14.64 -3.82 14.88
N TYR A 882 14.78 -5.12 14.66
CA TYR A 882 15.69 -5.71 13.69
C TYR A 882 14.88 -6.50 12.64
N PRO A 883 14.26 -5.82 11.65
CA PRO A 883 13.50 -6.50 10.61
C PRO A 883 14.31 -7.61 9.96
N MET A 884 13.70 -8.78 9.80
CA MET A 884 14.37 -9.97 9.28
C MET A 884 13.61 -10.55 8.09
N ALA A 885 14.37 -11.12 7.16
CA ALA A 885 13.83 -11.83 6.01
C ALA A 885 14.50 -13.19 5.81
N ILE A 886 13.73 -14.12 5.25
CA ILE A 886 14.25 -15.38 4.70
C ILE A 886 14.59 -15.12 3.23
N GLU A 887 15.81 -15.42 2.84
CA GLU A 887 16.30 -15.19 1.48
C GLU A 887 16.62 -16.50 0.76
N TYR A 888 16.18 -16.56 -0.50
CA TYR A 888 16.49 -17.62 -1.45
C TYR A 888 17.41 -17.10 -2.56
N SER A 889 18.22 -17.97 -3.14
CA SER A 889 18.86 -17.71 -4.41
C SER A 889 18.29 -18.59 -5.51
N ASN A 890 18.18 -18.03 -6.73
CA ASN A 890 17.63 -18.74 -7.87
C ASN A 890 18.50 -19.95 -8.27
N SER A 891 17.83 -21.03 -8.69
CA SER A 891 18.41 -22.17 -9.37
C SER A 891 18.17 -22.03 -10.87
N THR A 892 19.19 -21.66 -11.64
CA THR A 892 19.06 -21.49 -13.09
C THR A 892 18.68 -22.80 -13.77
N GLY A 893 17.63 -22.78 -14.60
CA GLY A 893 17.17 -23.95 -15.36
C GLY A 893 16.38 -24.97 -14.55
N SER A 894 16.00 -24.66 -13.32
CA SER A 894 15.19 -25.51 -12.48
C SER A 894 13.77 -24.96 -12.35
N TYR A 895 12.75 -25.78 -12.61
CA TYR A 895 11.34 -25.43 -12.47
C TYR A 895 10.80 -25.99 -11.16
N TYR A 896 10.58 -25.11 -10.20
CA TYR A 896 9.97 -25.49 -8.91
C TYR A 896 9.24 -24.32 -8.27
N ARG A 897 8.31 -24.67 -7.38
CA ARG A 897 7.61 -23.75 -6.50
C ARG A 897 7.94 -24.08 -5.06
N SER A 898 7.95 -23.06 -4.20
CA SER A 898 8.22 -23.25 -2.78
C SER A 898 7.32 -22.34 -1.96
N GLN A 899 6.93 -22.83 -0.80
CA GLN A 899 6.18 -22.05 0.20
C GLN A 899 6.98 -22.05 1.50
N ILE A 900 6.97 -20.90 2.19
CA ILE A 900 7.68 -20.67 3.45
C ILE A 900 6.67 -20.48 4.56
N TYR A 901 6.84 -21.24 5.64
CA TYR A 901 5.98 -21.16 6.82
C TYR A 901 6.82 -20.87 8.06
N VAL A 902 6.46 -19.81 8.78
CA VAL A 902 7.09 -19.46 10.06
C VAL A 902 6.02 -19.46 11.15
N ASN A 903 6.23 -20.28 12.19
CA ASN A 903 5.31 -20.43 13.31
C ASN A 903 3.85 -20.68 12.89
N GLY A 904 3.68 -21.41 11.77
CA GLY A 904 2.38 -21.78 11.21
C GLY A 904 1.77 -20.78 10.25
N TYR A 905 2.39 -19.63 10.00
CA TYR A 905 1.96 -18.65 9.00
C TYR A 905 2.73 -18.85 7.70
N GLN A 906 2.02 -18.82 6.56
CA GLN A 906 2.64 -18.81 5.24
C GLN A 906 3.06 -17.39 4.89
N PHE A 907 4.36 -17.12 4.85
CA PHE A 907 4.94 -15.80 4.53
C PHE A 907 5.77 -15.79 3.25
N GLY A 908 5.69 -16.82 2.45
CA GLY A 908 6.39 -16.85 1.17
C GLY A 908 5.75 -17.81 0.19
N LYS A 909 5.53 -17.29 -1.03
CA LYS A 909 5.21 -18.07 -2.22
C LYS A 909 6.28 -17.75 -3.27
N TYR A 910 7.14 -18.72 -3.55
CA TYR A 910 8.27 -18.56 -4.43
C TYR A 910 8.10 -19.38 -5.72
N VAL A 911 8.24 -18.75 -6.87
CA VAL A 911 8.23 -19.39 -8.18
C VAL A 911 9.57 -19.14 -8.84
N ASN A 912 10.44 -20.16 -8.89
CA ASN A 912 11.84 -20.03 -9.31
C ASN A 912 12.00 -19.54 -10.75
N SER A 913 11.11 -19.97 -11.66
CA SER A 913 11.17 -19.63 -13.10
C SER A 913 10.70 -18.22 -13.42
N ILE A 914 9.97 -17.56 -12.51
CA ILE A 914 9.31 -16.28 -12.76
C ILE A 914 9.91 -15.15 -11.91
N GLY A 915 10.00 -15.33 -10.60
CA GLY A 915 10.43 -14.26 -9.70
C GLY A 915 9.42 -13.09 -9.64
N PRO A 916 9.86 -11.87 -9.27
CA PRO A 916 11.23 -11.46 -8.94
C PRO A 916 11.63 -11.67 -7.48
N GLN A 917 10.65 -11.93 -6.57
CA GLN A 917 10.88 -11.93 -5.12
C GLN A 917 11.80 -13.08 -4.69
N LYS A 918 12.85 -12.73 -3.92
CA LYS A 918 13.82 -13.67 -3.33
C LYS A 918 14.00 -13.47 -1.83
N SER A 919 13.61 -12.33 -1.32
CA SER A 919 13.66 -11.95 0.09
C SER A 919 12.23 -11.86 0.62
N PHE A 920 11.93 -12.63 1.66
CA PHE A 920 10.62 -12.74 2.26
C PHE A 920 10.68 -12.19 3.68
N PHE A 921 10.15 -10.99 3.86
CA PHE A 921 10.08 -10.35 5.16
C PHE A 921 9.16 -11.13 6.10
N ILE A 922 9.65 -11.37 7.33
CA ILE A 922 8.86 -11.99 8.40
C ILE A 922 8.74 -11.01 9.56
N PRO A 923 7.54 -10.48 9.84
CA PRO A 923 7.37 -9.47 10.86
C PRO A 923 7.65 -10.04 12.26
N GLN A 924 8.22 -9.21 13.14
CA GLN A 924 8.27 -9.49 14.56
C GLN A 924 6.84 -9.77 15.06
N GLY A 925 6.67 -10.77 15.88
CA GLY A 925 5.37 -11.23 16.36
C GLY A 925 4.85 -12.44 15.60
N ILE A 926 5.17 -12.60 14.30
CA ILE A 926 5.16 -13.90 13.62
C ILE A 926 6.50 -14.60 13.90
N LEU A 927 7.61 -13.93 13.62
CA LEU A 927 8.93 -14.38 14.07
C LEU A 927 9.09 -14.05 15.55
N ASN A 928 9.26 -15.07 16.37
CA ASN A 928 9.51 -14.90 17.80
C ASN A 928 10.98 -14.48 17.99
N TYR A 929 11.19 -13.24 18.38
CA TYR A 929 12.54 -12.69 18.57
C TYR A 929 13.27 -13.25 19.80
N ASN A 930 12.52 -13.81 20.77
CA ASN A 930 13.08 -14.35 22.00
C ASN A 930 12.50 -15.73 22.29
N GLY A 931 13.08 -16.74 21.66
CA GLY A 931 12.68 -18.13 21.84
C GLY A 931 12.62 -18.92 20.56
N LYS A 932 11.98 -20.07 20.64
CA LYS A 932 11.90 -21.06 19.57
C LYS A 932 10.99 -20.59 18.43
N ASN A 933 11.46 -20.80 17.21
CA ASN A 933 10.74 -20.65 15.97
C ASN A 933 10.66 -21.99 15.23
N THR A 934 9.52 -22.25 14.62
CA THR A 934 9.33 -23.37 13.69
C THR A 934 9.39 -22.82 12.28
N LEU A 935 10.26 -23.40 11.46
CA LEU A 935 10.38 -23.10 10.03
C LEU A 935 10.05 -24.34 9.22
N ALA A 936 9.14 -24.19 8.27
CA ALA A 936 8.84 -25.22 7.31
C ALA A 936 8.89 -24.66 5.89
N ILE A 937 9.31 -25.51 4.94
CA ILE A 937 9.47 -25.17 3.54
C ILE A 937 8.92 -26.32 2.71
N SER A 938 8.06 -26.03 1.74
CA SER A 938 7.70 -27.01 0.71
C SER A 938 8.56 -26.77 -0.54
N ILE A 939 8.97 -27.84 -1.20
CA ILE A 939 9.55 -27.79 -2.55
C ILE A 939 8.70 -28.69 -3.46
N TRP A 940 8.04 -28.06 -4.42
CA TRP A 940 7.35 -28.74 -5.49
C TRP A 940 8.25 -28.75 -6.74
N ALA A 941 8.96 -29.86 -6.93
CA ALA A 941 9.76 -30.12 -8.12
C ALA A 941 8.84 -30.48 -9.28
N MET A 942 8.93 -29.75 -10.38
CA MET A 942 8.01 -29.86 -11.52
C MET A 942 8.63 -30.67 -12.69
N GLN A 943 9.95 -30.81 -12.75
CA GLN A 943 10.67 -31.48 -13.82
C GLN A 943 11.35 -32.78 -13.36
N ASN A 944 11.69 -33.67 -14.32
CA ASN A 944 12.29 -34.97 -14.03
C ASN A 944 13.62 -34.91 -13.30
N GLU A 945 14.36 -33.83 -13.46
CA GLU A 945 15.67 -33.61 -12.83
C GLU A 945 15.55 -33.26 -11.34
N GLY A 946 14.30 -33.06 -10.88
CA GLY A 946 14.04 -32.60 -9.53
C GLY A 946 14.31 -31.12 -9.31
N ALA A 947 14.50 -30.73 -8.06
CA ALA A 947 14.73 -29.32 -7.69
C ALA A 947 15.47 -29.20 -6.35
N HIS A 948 16.21 -28.12 -6.15
CA HIS A 948 16.85 -27.77 -4.90
C HIS A 948 16.96 -26.26 -4.73
N LEU A 949 17.10 -25.80 -3.50
CA LEU A 949 17.47 -24.42 -3.20
C LEU A 949 19.00 -24.26 -3.32
N ASN A 950 19.47 -23.16 -3.93
CA ASN A 950 20.90 -22.87 -3.98
C ASN A 950 21.39 -22.26 -2.67
N SER A 951 20.60 -21.41 -2.03
CA SER A 951 20.86 -20.87 -0.69
C SER A 951 19.55 -20.65 0.07
N LEU A 952 19.71 -20.63 1.40
CA LEU A 952 18.63 -20.35 2.35
C LEU A 952 19.24 -19.65 3.56
N ASP A 953 18.96 -18.38 3.71
CA ASP A 953 19.55 -17.54 4.73
C ASP A 953 18.49 -16.76 5.52
N LEU A 954 18.73 -16.51 6.80
CA LEU A 954 18.02 -15.52 7.59
C LEU A 954 18.88 -14.26 7.67
N ARG A 955 18.33 -13.12 7.29
CA ARG A 955 19.06 -11.85 7.26
C ARG A 955 18.37 -10.76 8.03
N ILE A 956 19.16 -9.92 8.70
CA ILE A 956 18.70 -8.65 9.27
C ILE A 956 18.74 -7.59 8.17
N LEU A 957 17.60 -6.95 7.90
CA LEU A 957 17.46 -5.93 6.88
C LEU A 957 17.82 -4.53 7.36
N GLY A 958 17.82 -4.32 8.68
CA GLY A 958 18.16 -3.05 9.33
C GLY A 958 18.25 -3.20 10.83
N LYS A 959 18.87 -2.23 11.49
CA LYS A 959 19.01 -2.20 12.95
C LYS A 959 18.52 -0.86 13.46
N VAL A 960 17.54 -0.89 14.37
CA VAL A 960 16.94 0.31 14.96
C VAL A 960 16.84 0.12 16.48
N GLU A 961 17.31 1.11 17.26
CA GLU A 961 16.98 1.24 18.68
C GLU A 961 15.79 2.15 18.86
N GLY A 962 14.80 1.73 19.62
CA GLY A 962 13.63 2.51 19.96
C GLY A 962 12.35 2.05 19.29
N GLY A 963 11.45 2.95 19.06
CA GLY A 963 10.30 2.90 18.19
C GLY A 963 9.19 1.94 18.51
N VAL A 964 9.41 0.71 18.30
CA VAL A 964 8.37 -0.30 18.51
C VAL A 964 8.24 -0.59 20.00
N GLY A 965 7.08 -0.36 20.57
CA GLY A 965 6.74 -0.83 21.92
C GLY A 965 6.84 -2.36 22.01
N PRO A 966 6.46 -2.94 23.15
CA PRO A 966 6.47 -4.41 23.27
C PRO A 966 5.59 -5.06 22.20
N VAL A 967 6.22 -5.77 21.26
CA VAL A 967 5.51 -6.52 20.22
C VAL A 967 4.99 -7.82 20.82
N LYS A 968 3.68 -8.02 20.72
CA LYS A 968 3.05 -9.28 21.12
C LYS A 968 3.10 -10.26 19.95
N ASN A 969 3.43 -11.51 20.25
CA ASN A 969 3.35 -12.56 19.24
C ASN A 969 1.89 -12.77 18.83
N SER A 970 1.68 -12.90 17.52
CA SER A 970 0.40 -13.35 16.96
C SER A 970 0.13 -14.80 17.36
N PRO A 971 -1.14 -15.24 17.41
CA PRO A 971 -1.45 -16.61 17.75
C PRO A 971 -0.72 -17.62 16.86
N ALA A 972 -0.03 -18.56 17.47
CA ALA A 972 0.65 -19.66 16.79
C ALA A 972 0.17 -20.98 17.41
N PRO A 973 -1.05 -21.46 17.07
CA PRO A 973 -1.62 -22.65 17.65
C PRO A 973 -0.70 -23.86 17.48
N ALA A 974 -0.52 -24.61 18.54
CA ALA A 974 0.25 -25.84 18.47
C ALA A 974 -0.46 -26.90 17.61
N TRP A 975 0.33 -27.73 16.97
CA TRP A 975 -0.22 -28.82 16.18
C TRP A 975 -1.16 -29.71 17.01
N SER A 976 -2.25 -30.07 16.39
CA SER A 976 -3.14 -31.12 16.84
C SER A 976 -3.59 -31.96 15.64
N ARG A 977 -3.97 -33.24 15.90
CA ARG A 977 -4.45 -34.13 14.84
C ARG A 977 -5.69 -33.52 14.17
N ARG A 978 -5.58 -33.24 12.87
CA ARG A 978 -6.68 -32.71 12.08
C ARG A 978 -7.57 -33.82 11.53
N LYS A 979 -8.89 -33.72 11.78
CA LYS A 979 -9.84 -34.66 11.18
C LYS A 979 -9.92 -34.40 9.68
N ASN A 980 -10.08 -35.47 8.89
CA ASN A 980 -10.27 -35.39 7.42
C ASN A 980 -9.10 -34.74 6.66
N ALA A 981 -7.91 -34.75 7.22
CA ALA A 981 -6.71 -34.19 6.56
C ALA A 981 -6.10 -35.12 5.50
N TYR A 982 -6.77 -36.17 5.14
CA TYR A 982 -6.31 -37.24 4.24
C TYR A 982 -6.65 -36.90 2.79
#